data_4da6b04b8018a0bf6014065fb8ac92f0
#
_entry.id   4da6b04b8018a0bf6014065fb8ac92f0
#
_cell.length_a   1.000
_cell.length_b   1.000
_cell.length_c   1.000
_cell.angle_alpha   90.00
_cell.angle_beta   90.00
_cell.angle_gamma   90.00
#
_symmetry.space_group_name_H-M   'P 1'
#
loop_
_entity.id
_entity.type
_entity.pdbx_description
1 polymer ?
#
loop_
_entity_poly.entity_id
_entity_poly.type
_entity_poly.pdbx_seq_one_letter_code
_entity_poly.pdbx_strand_id
1 'polypeptide(L)'
;MKAAAVLCASLVCSQATTARDYANWMAELPDGAFLYTLSIPGSHDTMTGEGFITASNAYYSQTQTLTLADQISKGVRGLDLRPAIRNNQLWCNHGPHETNKSFNDAFNTLCDYLDQHPTEFFIMHLLPGSKGVLSDDYTAAELSDYLNTLVSNERFKNYLIPFQPNLQVGHLRGKICLLPRYDLVDWKNDMNSVILHNWNDNNSNVYSFPNSKTATEYNNYKEFMIGVQDLAHTNGNALNQKVTAMKGLVDYTSSKCFTPNIKNLTWGINFLSAYTNTSISTADGYAENAERCNKEFIDYIERADYNPGPLGLVLADFVGAESHTYRNSSVSNTTKTRTTYGEQLVNAIIDNNFSYISTISPSVVAPLFRKVKNDAFHYNGFRGNLEFVDVNNNGKLDLIHKHRNTADSWNLEINLYNNDGNTLSSRSSIPCAHPTDPWGNDSKGYNRILVPIDYNRNGKVDFLNFGQHTWQYNGSDWTWGGTFILDNKGGSYEVRKDITSALYSQELHMHDKDIEQRVQGLMITADFDMNGRPEIVVFKRGNDTKEGEDDVTRNAYPTLFKNEGGTFYGANITLPEVADGTMAVGDFNNDGRPDFVITGRTSEGVRQIWLCLNTTVSEHQYSFNCQQLTGLNQYATIFGAIAAADLNNDGLLDLVITGETATSDHTFNILLNQGGNNFTAVDNSNFPGLHCSGLDICDLNGDGYADIAYQGASDGDRKDGAATGVLMNQGDGTFSSFDFDFIQLRGGGTIRLADYNRNGNVSLAVMGYGEDGFAVYDQMPIAPSPVAAKKAPSRVNFADGADEISFKNNPYQKLDCTKTDLNDNQIQLSWESLGDEYSYNYIVKLKDGSMVYAVPAVTSESSDVTAGPRALLTGTTDQAIRSTSVTLNVKPSDVKAWGVHAIAPDRTTSLIYLDSNDVVTGIDGINLDENDADAPVEFYNLQGQRVVNPSNGIYIRRQGCNVTKVRI
;
A
#
# COMPACT_ATOMS: atom_id res chain seq x y z
N MET A 1 46.69 25.15 5.06
CA MET A 1 47.29 24.58 3.84
C MET A 1 47.79 23.20 4.15
N LYS A 2 47.06 22.18 3.79
CA LYS A 2 47.44 20.82 3.40
C LYS A 2 46.15 20.11 3.02
N ALA A 3 45.92 20.03 1.73
CA ALA A 3 44.90 19.26 1.12
C ALA A 3 45.23 17.76 1.32
N ALA A 4 44.33 17.02 1.92
CA ALA A 4 44.35 15.57 1.88
C ALA A 4 43.42 15.13 0.75
N ALA A 5 43.99 14.69 -0.35
CA ALA A 5 43.30 14.02 -1.42
C ALA A 5 42.94 12.61 -0.92
N VAL A 6 41.67 12.32 -0.80
CA VAL A 6 41.17 10.95 -0.61
C VAL A 6 41.19 10.31 -1.99
N LEU A 7 42.13 9.38 -2.17
CA LEU A 7 42.20 8.51 -3.34
C LEU A 7 41.15 7.40 -3.15
N CYS A 8 39.99 7.54 -3.78
CA CYS A 8 39.09 6.40 -3.98
C CYS A 8 39.76 5.44 -4.96
N ALA A 9 40.41 4.42 -4.43
CA ALA A 9 40.80 3.27 -5.21
C ALA A 9 39.54 2.48 -5.61
N SER A 10 39.08 2.70 -6.83
CA SER A 10 38.15 1.79 -7.48
C SER A 10 38.86 0.43 -7.64
N LEU A 11 38.57 -0.49 -6.74
CA LEU A 11 38.79 -1.90 -7.05
C LEU A 11 37.89 -2.28 -8.21
N VAL A 12 38.39 -2.20 -9.41
CA VAL A 12 37.82 -2.94 -10.54
C VAL A 12 38.15 -4.41 -10.25
N CYS A 13 37.21 -5.04 -9.54
CA CYS A 13 37.14 -6.49 -9.52
C CYS A 13 36.80 -6.90 -10.95
N SER A 14 37.76 -7.37 -11.72
CA SER A 14 37.49 -8.08 -12.96
C SER A 14 36.75 -9.38 -12.56
N GLN A 15 35.43 -9.30 -12.42
CA GLN A 15 34.61 -10.48 -12.48
C GLN A 15 34.81 -11.04 -13.90
N ALA A 16 35.31 -12.26 -13.98
CA ALA A 16 35.17 -13.04 -15.19
C ALA A 16 33.68 -13.00 -15.54
N THR A 17 33.34 -12.40 -16.68
CA THR A 17 31.98 -12.39 -17.19
C THR A 17 31.61 -13.85 -17.45
N THR A 18 30.97 -14.49 -16.49
CA THR A 18 30.22 -15.72 -16.75
C THR A 18 29.18 -15.36 -17.80
N ALA A 19 29.12 -16.16 -18.87
CA ALA A 19 28.10 -15.95 -19.89
C ALA A 19 26.73 -15.89 -19.21
N ARG A 20 25.89 -14.93 -19.60
CA ARG A 20 24.55 -14.74 -19.04
C ARG A 20 23.74 -16.03 -19.14
N ASP A 21 23.03 -16.36 -18.06
CA ASP A 21 22.04 -17.44 -18.08
C ASP A 21 20.73 -16.93 -18.74
N TYR A 22 20.62 -17.10 -20.03
CA TYR A 22 19.43 -16.66 -20.78
C TYR A 22 18.16 -17.42 -20.36
N ALA A 23 18.26 -18.59 -19.75
CA ALA A 23 17.11 -19.32 -19.22
C ALA A 23 16.54 -18.66 -17.96
N ASN A 24 17.36 -17.95 -17.19
CA ASN A 24 16.96 -17.30 -15.91
C ASN A 24 17.32 -15.80 -15.92
N TRP A 25 17.28 -15.15 -17.06
CA TRP A 25 17.79 -13.79 -17.20
C TRP A 25 17.04 -12.74 -16.42
N MET A 26 15.74 -12.99 -16.11
CA MET A 26 14.97 -12.04 -15.33
C MET A 26 15.41 -11.97 -13.86
N ALA A 27 16.12 -12.98 -13.35
CA ALA A 27 16.71 -12.95 -12.01
C ALA A 27 17.69 -11.77 -11.80
N GLU A 28 18.29 -11.26 -12.89
CA GLU A 28 19.21 -10.12 -12.86
C GLU A 28 18.50 -8.76 -12.95
N LEU A 29 17.18 -8.73 -13.23
CA LEU A 29 16.43 -7.48 -13.32
C LEU A 29 16.18 -6.89 -11.93
N PRO A 30 16.26 -5.56 -11.77
CA PRO A 30 15.83 -4.89 -10.54
C PRO A 30 14.32 -5.10 -10.31
N ASP A 31 13.91 -5.40 -9.07
CA ASP A 31 12.49 -5.58 -8.72
C ASP A 31 11.65 -4.33 -8.96
N GLY A 32 12.24 -3.15 -8.77
CA GLY A 32 11.59 -1.86 -9.02
C GLY A 32 11.43 -1.49 -10.50
N ALA A 33 12.05 -2.24 -11.44
CA ALA A 33 11.91 -1.95 -12.87
C ALA A 33 10.45 -2.08 -13.33
N PHE A 34 9.93 -1.08 -14.03
CA PHE A 34 8.57 -1.13 -14.57
C PHE A 34 8.49 -2.04 -15.80
N LEU A 35 7.37 -2.75 -15.96
CA LEU A 35 7.12 -3.61 -17.13
C LEU A 35 7.30 -2.85 -18.46
N TYR A 36 6.79 -1.62 -18.53
CA TYR A 36 6.89 -0.80 -19.75
C TYR A 36 8.33 -0.36 -20.10
N THR A 37 9.27 -0.47 -19.13
CA THR A 37 10.69 -0.17 -19.35
C THR A 37 11.50 -1.39 -19.77
N LEU A 38 10.89 -2.55 -19.94
CA LEU A 38 11.58 -3.78 -20.31
C LEU A 38 11.59 -4.02 -21.82
N SER A 39 12.60 -4.77 -22.24
CA SER A 39 12.71 -5.38 -23.56
C SER A 39 12.47 -6.88 -23.41
N ILE A 40 11.34 -7.38 -23.91
CA ILE A 40 10.89 -8.76 -23.67
C ILE A 40 10.84 -9.52 -24.99
N PRO A 41 11.70 -10.55 -25.17
CA PRO A 41 11.61 -11.41 -26.34
C PRO A 41 10.37 -12.31 -26.25
N GLY A 42 9.61 -12.36 -27.34
CA GLY A 42 8.38 -13.12 -27.42
C GLY A 42 8.20 -13.86 -28.74
N SER A 43 7.37 -14.88 -28.71
CA SER A 43 7.02 -15.71 -29.88
C SER A 43 5.62 -15.36 -30.40
N HIS A 44 5.53 -15.15 -31.69
CA HIS A 44 4.26 -15.04 -32.43
C HIS A 44 3.70 -16.44 -32.65
N ASP A 45 2.38 -16.63 -32.44
CA ASP A 45 1.70 -17.93 -32.52
C ASP A 45 2.49 -19.04 -31.80
N THR A 46 2.80 -18.81 -30.55
CA THR A 46 3.75 -19.55 -29.71
C THR A 46 3.63 -21.07 -29.80
N MET A 47 2.39 -21.59 -29.82
CA MET A 47 2.13 -23.04 -29.75
C MET A 47 2.33 -23.77 -31.05
N THR A 48 2.62 -23.11 -32.16
CA THR A 48 2.84 -23.78 -33.47
C THR A 48 4.11 -24.66 -33.47
N GLY A 49 5.04 -24.41 -32.55
CA GLY A 49 6.22 -25.26 -32.32
C GLY A 49 5.89 -26.64 -31.74
N GLU A 50 4.73 -26.82 -31.13
CA GLU A 50 4.23 -28.12 -30.67
C GLU A 50 3.75 -29.02 -31.83
N GLY A 51 3.73 -28.50 -33.03
CA GLY A 51 3.16 -29.16 -34.18
C GLY A 51 1.65 -29.10 -34.25
N PHE A 52 1.07 -29.81 -35.21
CA PHE A 52 -0.38 -29.72 -35.50
C PHE A 52 -1.04 -31.10 -35.56
N ILE A 53 -2.32 -31.16 -35.20
CA ILE A 53 -3.10 -32.38 -35.20
C ILE A 53 -3.38 -32.85 -36.64
N THR A 54 -3.60 -31.92 -37.59
CA THR A 54 -3.83 -32.20 -39.00
C THR A 54 -2.51 -32.09 -39.77
N ALA A 55 -1.85 -33.23 -40.04
CA ALA A 55 -0.45 -33.28 -40.46
C ALA A 55 -0.18 -32.88 -41.91
N SER A 56 -1.16 -32.92 -42.83
CA SER A 56 -0.82 -32.91 -44.25
C SER A 56 -0.45 -31.53 -44.85
N ASN A 57 -0.88 -30.41 -44.22
CA ASN A 57 -0.60 -29.07 -44.73
C ASN A 57 -0.28 -28.04 -43.60
N ALA A 58 -0.07 -28.48 -42.39
CA ALA A 58 0.10 -27.64 -41.23
C ALA A 58 1.39 -26.80 -41.21
N TYR A 59 2.37 -27.20 -42.02
CA TYR A 59 3.62 -26.43 -42.22
C TYR A 59 3.40 -25.00 -42.76
N TYR A 60 2.26 -24.73 -43.41
CA TYR A 60 1.89 -23.36 -43.81
C TYR A 60 1.54 -22.46 -42.66
N SER A 61 1.17 -23.03 -41.53
CA SER A 61 0.83 -22.29 -40.31
C SER A 61 1.95 -22.32 -39.26
N GLN A 62 3.11 -22.90 -39.58
CA GLN A 62 4.21 -23.03 -38.64
C GLN A 62 5.03 -21.74 -38.58
N THR A 63 4.96 -21.07 -37.42
CA THR A 63 5.71 -19.86 -37.12
C THR A 63 6.82 -20.10 -36.08
N GLN A 64 6.78 -21.24 -35.40
CA GLN A 64 7.78 -21.67 -34.42
C GLN A 64 8.22 -23.11 -34.72
N THR A 65 9.49 -23.45 -34.42
CA THR A 65 10.03 -24.81 -34.53
C THR A 65 10.34 -25.44 -33.18
N LEU A 66 10.58 -24.62 -32.17
CA LEU A 66 10.84 -25.07 -30.79
C LEU A 66 9.53 -25.26 -30.07
N THR A 67 9.44 -26.31 -29.21
CA THR A 67 8.33 -26.49 -28.29
C THR A 67 8.24 -25.30 -27.32
N LEU A 68 7.11 -25.11 -26.63
CA LEU A 68 6.97 -24.06 -25.62
C LEU A 68 8.09 -24.16 -24.58
N ALA A 69 8.38 -25.36 -24.06
CA ALA A 69 9.44 -25.58 -23.08
C ALA A 69 10.83 -25.20 -23.63
N ASP A 70 11.13 -25.53 -24.90
CA ASP A 70 12.40 -25.18 -25.52
C ASP A 70 12.51 -23.65 -25.74
N GLN A 71 11.44 -22.99 -26.19
CA GLN A 71 11.40 -21.53 -26.34
C GLN A 71 11.70 -20.83 -24.99
N ILE A 72 11.05 -21.27 -23.90
CA ILE A 72 11.26 -20.74 -22.55
C ILE A 72 12.72 -20.92 -22.13
N SER A 73 13.31 -22.10 -22.36
CA SER A 73 14.70 -22.41 -22.00
C SER A 73 15.71 -21.52 -22.76
N LYS A 74 15.32 -20.97 -23.91
CA LYS A 74 16.09 -20.00 -24.68
C LYS A 74 15.90 -18.54 -24.26
N GLY A 75 15.07 -18.28 -23.24
CA GLY A 75 14.85 -16.93 -22.70
C GLY A 75 13.60 -16.22 -23.20
N VAL A 76 12.75 -16.87 -23.98
CA VAL A 76 11.47 -16.30 -24.44
C VAL A 76 10.53 -16.14 -23.24
N ARG A 77 9.94 -14.94 -23.10
CA ARG A 77 9.02 -14.61 -21.99
C ARG A 77 7.71 -13.96 -22.45
N GLY A 78 7.66 -13.50 -23.69
CA GLY A 78 6.41 -13.05 -24.33
C GLY A 78 5.78 -14.20 -25.13
N LEU A 79 4.48 -14.41 -24.96
CA LEU A 79 3.76 -15.53 -25.57
C LEU A 79 2.51 -15.01 -26.29
N ASP A 80 2.36 -15.31 -27.56
CA ASP A 80 1.15 -15.02 -28.34
C ASP A 80 0.31 -16.28 -28.44
N LEU A 81 -0.76 -16.35 -27.64
CA LEU A 81 -1.63 -17.52 -27.53
C LEU A 81 -3.01 -17.22 -28.13
N ARG A 82 -3.49 -18.11 -28.96
CA ARG A 82 -4.76 -17.93 -29.70
C ARG A 82 -5.74 -19.06 -29.36
N PRO A 83 -6.59 -18.88 -28.33
CA PRO A 83 -7.50 -19.91 -27.88
C PRO A 83 -8.65 -20.14 -28.87
N ALA A 84 -9.02 -21.39 -29.04
CA ALA A 84 -10.23 -21.87 -29.72
C ALA A 84 -10.84 -23.04 -28.93
N ILE A 85 -12.12 -23.32 -29.13
CA ILE A 85 -12.78 -24.46 -28.46
C ILE A 85 -12.78 -25.68 -29.37
N ARG A 86 -12.37 -26.83 -28.78
CA ARG A 86 -12.42 -28.12 -29.41
C ARG A 86 -12.70 -29.20 -28.38
N ASN A 87 -13.65 -30.10 -28.68
CA ASN A 87 -14.06 -31.16 -27.76
C ASN A 87 -14.37 -30.62 -26.33
N ASN A 88 -15.06 -29.51 -26.24
CA ASN A 88 -15.37 -28.81 -24.99
C ASN A 88 -14.12 -28.44 -24.14
N GLN A 89 -13.00 -28.13 -24.77
CA GLN A 89 -11.77 -27.70 -24.12
C GLN A 89 -11.12 -26.57 -24.92
N LEU A 90 -10.30 -25.74 -24.22
CA LEU A 90 -9.49 -24.73 -24.89
C LEU A 90 -8.26 -25.36 -25.56
N TRP A 91 -8.08 -25.05 -26.84
CA TRP A 91 -6.93 -25.41 -27.67
C TRP A 91 -6.28 -24.14 -28.22
N CYS A 92 -5.05 -24.26 -28.70
CA CYS A 92 -4.38 -23.22 -29.44
C CYS A 92 -4.46 -23.47 -30.94
N ASN A 93 -4.74 -22.42 -31.72
CA ASN A 93 -4.87 -22.49 -33.18
C ASN A 93 -3.98 -21.46 -33.83
N HIS A 94 -3.54 -21.77 -35.07
CA HIS A 94 -3.08 -20.79 -36.04
C HIS A 94 -3.84 -20.95 -37.35
N GLY A 95 -4.67 -20.00 -37.67
CA GLY A 95 -5.56 -20.07 -38.82
C GLY A 95 -6.44 -21.33 -38.74
N PRO A 96 -6.50 -22.18 -39.83
CA PRO A 96 -7.35 -23.35 -39.83
C PRO A 96 -6.77 -24.57 -39.08
N HIS A 97 -5.59 -24.47 -38.48
CA HIS A 97 -4.87 -25.60 -37.92
C HIS A 97 -4.77 -25.53 -36.40
N GLU A 98 -5.24 -26.57 -35.73
CA GLU A 98 -5.10 -26.78 -34.32
C GLU A 98 -3.75 -27.40 -33.97
N THR A 99 -3.12 -26.88 -32.90
CA THR A 99 -1.84 -27.42 -32.42
C THR A 99 -2.02 -28.73 -31.66
N ASN A 100 -0.95 -29.47 -31.42
CA ASN A 100 -0.98 -30.78 -30.73
C ASN A 100 -1.18 -30.67 -29.22
N LYS A 101 -1.19 -29.47 -28.66
CA LYS A 101 -1.33 -29.23 -27.24
C LYS A 101 -2.53 -28.34 -26.93
N SER A 102 -3.20 -28.65 -25.83
CA SER A 102 -4.28 -27.83 -25.33
C SER A 102 -3.76 -26.57 -24.62
N PHE A 103 -4.69 -25.66 -24.37
CA PHE A 103 -4.38 -24.46 -23.57
C PHE A 103 -3.95 -24.81 -22.14
N ASN A 104 -4.59 -25.84 -21.54
CA ASN A 104 -4.21 -26.36 -20.23
C ASN A 104 -2.79 -26.94 -20.21
N ASP A 105 -2.36 -27.62 -21.28
CA ASP A 105 -0.98 -28.11 -21.40
C ASP A 105 0.03 -26.95 -21.41
N ALA A 106 -0.30 -25.88 -22.14
CA ALA A 106 0.52 -24.67 -22.13
C ALA A 106 0.64 -24.06 -20.72
N PHE A 107 -0.48 -23.88 -20.02
CA PHE A 107 -0.47 -23.36 -18.65
C PHE A 107 0.28 -24.24 -17.66
N ASN A 108 0.11 -25.56 -17.74
CA ASN A 108 0.88 -26.49 -16.91
C ASN A 108 2.40 -26.35 -17.16
N THR A 109 2.82 -26.26 -18.42
CA THR A 109 4.23 -26.06 -18.77
C THR A 109 4.78 -24.77 -18.15
N LEU A 110 4.01 -23.66 -18.20
CA LEU A 110 4.40 -22.37 -17.61
C LEU A 110 4.46 -22.43 -16.08
N CYS A 111 3.46 -23.00 -15.44
CA CYS A 111 3.43 -23.13 -13.97
C CYS A 111 4.58 -24.02 -13.47
N ASP A 112 4.82 -25.19 -14.12
CA ASP A 112 5.93 -26.08 -13.78
C ASP A 112 7.29 -25.41 -13.92
N TYR A 113 7.43 -24.52 -14.91
CA TYR A 113 8.65 -23.71 -15.07
C TYR A 113 8.79 -22.67 -13.98
N LEU A 114 7.73 -21.93 -13.65
CA LEU A 114 7.75 -20.90 -12.61
C LEU A 114 7.99 -21.48 -11.21
N ASP A 115 7.51 -22.71 -10.92
CA ASP A 115 7.81 -23.43 -9.69
C ASP A 115 9.33 -23.67 -9.50
N GLN A 116 10.04 -23.90 -10.61
CA GLN A 116 11.48 -24.13 -10.60
C GLN A 116 12.29 -22.84 -10.75
N HIS A 117 11.69 -21.80 -11.29
CA HIS A 117 12.31 -20.51 -11.64
C HIS A 117 11.45 -19.34 -11.12
N PRO A 118 11.31 -19.16 -9.79
CA PRO A 118 10.37 -18.18 -9.21
C PRO A 118 10.75 -16.73 -9.47
N THR A 119 11.94 -16.45 -10.01
CA THR A 119 12.36 -15.10 -10.40
C THR A 119 11.84 -14.70 -11.78
N GLU A 120 11.41 -15.66 -12.56
CA GLU A 120 10.93 -15.47 -13.93
C GLU A 120 9.44 -15.13 -13.95
N PHE A 121 8.98 -14.57 -15.09
CA PHE A 121 7.56 -14.31 -15.35
C PHE A 121 7.28 -14.36 -16.86
N PHE A 122 6.01 -14.46 -17.22
CA PHE A 122 5.57 -14.46 -18.61
C PHE A 122 4.56 -13.35 -18.88
N ILE A 123 4.63 -12.79 -20.09
CA ILE A 123 3.59 -11.92 -20.65
C ILE A 123 2.81 -12.71 -21.68
N MET A 124 1.53 -12.94 -21.41
CA MET A 124 0.67 -13.73 -22.27
C MET A 124 -0.28 -12.83 -23.05
N HIS A 125 0.05 -12.55 -24.29
CA HIS A 125 -0.83 -11.88 -25.24
C HIS A 125 -1.92 -12.86 -25.70
N LEU A 126 -3.18 -12.51 -25.48
CA LEU A 126 -4.32 -13.35 -25.81
C LEU A 126 -5.13 -12.72 -26.93
N LEU A 127 -5.27 -13.44 -28.03
CA LEU A 127 -6.10 -13.10 -29.17
C LEU A 127 -7.01 -14.28 -29.50
N PRO A 128 -8.34 -14.11 -29.73
CA PRO A 128 -9.17 -15.22 -30.17
C PRO A 128 -8.61 -15.87 -31.44
N GLY A 129 -8.43 -17.18 -31.37
CA GLY A 129 -8.05 -17.96 -32.54
C GLY A 129 -9.16 -17.97 -33.58
N SER A 130 -8.79 -18.03 -34.86
CA SER A 130 -9.76 -18.38 -35.89
C SER A 130 -10.26 -19.80 -35.64
N LYS A 131 -11.55 -20.09 -35.91
CA LYS A 131 -12.06 -21.45 -35.84
C LYS A 131 -11.25 -22.33 -36.79
N GLY A 132 -10.62 -23.35 -36.25
CA GLY A 132 -9.86 -24.33 -37.04
C GLY A 132 -10.79 -25.36 -37.70
N VAL A 133 -10.19 -26.24 -38.47
CA VAL A 133 -10.92 -27.31 -39.19
C VAL A 133 -11.58 -28.30 -38.21
N LEU A 134 -10.96 -28.46 -37.03
CA LEU A 134 -11.43 -29.36 -35.98
C LEU A 134 -12.06 -28.65 -34.80
N SER A 135 -12.16 -27.31 -34.82
CA SER A 135 -12.77 -26.50 -33.76
C SER A 135 -14.29 -26.74 -33.71
N ASP A 136 -14.83 -26.75 -32.51
CA ASP A 136 -16.27 -26.77 -32.29
C ASP A 136 -16.90 -25.47 -32.82
N ASP A 137 -18.22 -25.48 -33.04
CA ASP A 137 -18.94 -24.26 -33.31
C ASP A 137 -19.25 -23.56 -31.99
N TYR A 138 -18.69 -22.38 -31.76
CA TYR A 138 -18.80 -21.63 -30.52
C TYR A 138 -18.99 -20.16 -30.74
N THR A 139 -19.62 -19.51 -29.75
CA THR A 139 -19.78 -18.06 -29.69
C THR A 139 -18.61 -17.42 -28.91
N ALA A 140 -18.49 -16.11 -29.01
CA ALA A 140 -17.52 -15.35 -28.22
C ALA A 140 -17.80 -15.45 -26.69
N ALA A 141 -19.09 -15.55 -26.31
CA ALA A 141 -19.47 -15.73 -24.90
C ALA A 141 -18.99 -17.09 -24.35
N GLU A 142 -19.21 -18.17 -25.11
CA GLU A 142 -18.75 -19.51 -24.72
C GLU A 142 -17.21 -19.55 -24.60
N LEU A 143 -16.48 -18.88 -25.51
CA LEU A 143 -15.01 -18.76 -25.38
C LEU A 143 -14.62 -18.02 -24.09
N SER A 144 -15.33 -16.95 -23.75
CA SER A 144 -15.13 -16.23 -22.49
C SER A 144 -15.39 -17.10 -21.27
N ASP A 145 -16.46 -17.92 -21.26
CA ASP A 145 -16.78 -18.84 -20.17
C ASP A 145 -15.68 -19.89 -19.95
N TYR A 146 -15.14 -20.44 -21.04
CA TYR A 146 -14.00 -21.36 -20.96
C TYR A 146 -12.75 -20.69 -20.40
N LEU A 147 -12.46 -19.44 -20.80
CA LEU A 147 -11.33 -18.69 -20.27
C LEU A 147 -11.54 -18.31 -18.81
N ASN A 148 -12.77 -17.92 -18.41
CA ASN A 148 -13.12 -17.69 -17.00
C ASN A 148 -12.93 -18.92 -16.14
N THR A 149 -13.32 -20.09 -16.66
CA THR A 149 -13.07 -21.39 -15.99
C THR A 149 -11.56 -21.67 -15.84
N LEU A 150 -10.77 -21.34 -16.85
CA LEU A 150 -9.31 -21.49 -16.79
C LEU A 150 -8.69 -20.59 -15.73
N VAL A 151 -9.04 -19.31 -15.71
CA VAL A 151 -8.45 -18.32 -14.74
C VAL A 151 -8.91 -18.58 -13.31
N SER A 152 -10.07 -19.23 -13.14
CA SER A 152 -10.59 -19.65 -11.83
C SER A 152 -10.06 -21.01 -11.38
N ASN A 153 -9.25 -21.69 -12.20
CA ASN A 153 -8.66 -22.97 -11.84
C ASN A 153 -7.76 -22.84 -10.62
N GLU A 154 -7.95 -23.71 -9.62
CA GLU A 154 -7.25 -23.61 -8.33
C GLU A 154 -5.73 -23.60 -8.43
N ARG A 155 -5.15 -24.27 -9.42
CA ARG A 155 -3.71 -24.22 -9.68
C ARG A 155 -3.32 -22.92 -10.36
N PHE A 156 -4.02 -22.55 -11.43
CA PHE A 156 -3.55 -21.45 -12.32
C PHE A 156 -3.78 -20.08 -11.72
N LYS A 157 -4.86 -19.87 -10.96
CA LYS A 157 -5.22 -18.58 -10.37
C LYS A 157 -4.09 -17.95 -9.56
N ASN A 158 -3.25 -18.76 -8.91
CA ASN A 158 -2.15 -18.28 -8.09
C ASN A 158 -0.96 -17.74 -8.90
N TYR A 159 -0.86 -18.12 -10.19
CA TYR A 159 0.18 -17.63 -11.10
C TYR A 159 -0.28 -16.44 -11.92
N LEU A 160 -1.56 -16.13 -11.94
CA LEU A 160 -2.11 -15.10 -12.82
C LEU A 160 -2.04 -13.71 -12.19
N ILE A 161 -1.65 -12.73 -12.99
CA ILE A 161 -1.74 -11.32 -12.66
C ILE A 161 -2.32 -10.57 -13.86
N PRO A 162 -3.31 -9.68 -13.65
CA PRO A 162 -3.84 -8.85 -14.72
C PRO A 162 -2.82 -7.80 -15.13
N PHE A 163 -2.76 -7.48 -16.43
CA PHE A 163 -1.94 -6.36 -16.90
C PHE A 163 -2.44 -5.03 -16.31
N GLN A 164 -1.50 -4.26 -15.76
CA GLN A 164 -1.69 -2.89 -15.35
C GLN A 164 -0.47 -2.05 -15.77
N PRO A 165 -0.63 -0.78 -16.12
CA PRO A 165 0.47 0.06 -16.59
C PRO A 165 1.63 0.23 -15.58
N ASN A 166 1.34 0.19 -14.29
CA ASN A 166 2.30 0.40 -13.21
C ASN A 166 2.94 -0.87 -12.66
N LEU A 167 2.78 -2.01 -13.33
CA LEU A 167 3.43 -3.25 -12.92
C LEU A 167 4.95 -3.11 -12.93
N GLN A 168 5.58 -3.58 -11.86
CA GLN A 168 7.03 -3.71 -11.71
C GLN A 168 7.45 -5.17 -11.72
N VAL A 169 8.71 -5.44 -11.96
CA VAL A 169 9.28 -6.81 -11.97
C VAL A 169 8.95 -7.56 -10.67
N GLY A 170 9.03 -6.87 -9.52
CA GLY A 170 8.68 -7.47 -8.21
C GLY A 170 7.25 -8.00 -8.14
N HIS A 171 6.28 -7.36 -8.83
CA HIS A 171 4.90 -7.86 -8.92
C HIS A 171 4.76 -9.08 -9.83
N LEU A 172 5.63 -9.19 -10.83
CA LEU A 172 5.53 -10.15 -11.91
C LEU A 172 6.25 -11.47 -11.62
N ARG A 173 7.19 -11.50 -10.69
CA ARG A 173 7.97 -12.69 -10.36
C ARG A 173 7.07 -13.87 -10.00
N GLY A 174 7.33 -15.02 -10.64
CA GLY A 174 6.50 -16.23 -10.50
C GLY A 174 5.09 -16.10 -11.10
N LYS A 175 4.83 -15.09 -11.95
CA LYS A 175 3.49 -14.82 -12.49
C LYS A 175 3.43 -14.93 -14.01
N ILE A 176 2.21 -15.10 -14.49
CA ILE A 176 1.80 -14.99 -15.89
C ILE A 176 0.92 -13.76 -16.00
N CYS A 177 1.45 -12.70 -16.59
CA CYS A 177 0.70 -11.47 -16.82
C CYS A 177 -0.19 -11.63 -18.06
N LEU A 178 -1.49 -11.56 -17.85
CA LEU A 178 -2.47 -11.71 -18.91
C LEU A 178 -2.72 -10.38 -19.61
N LEU A 179 -2.55 -10.38 -20.93
CA LEU A 179 -2.68 -9.23 -21.81
C LEU A 179 -3.72 -9.54 -22.90
N PRO A 180 -5.03 -9.45 -22.60
CA PRO A 180 -6.08 -9.77 -23.55
C PRO A 180 -6.24 -8.66 -24.58
N ARG A 181 -6.41 -9.03 -25.86
CA ARG A 181 -6.63 -8.12 -27.00
C ARG A 181 -8.12 -7.95 -27.34
N TYR A 182 -9.04 -8.53 -26.58
CA TYR A 182 -10.47 -8.44 -26.83
C TYR A 182 -11.27 -8.45 -25.56
N ASP A 183 -12.52 -7.98 -25.64
CA ASP A 183 -13.45 -7.98 -24.51
C ASP A 183 -13.80 -9.41 -24.08
N LEU A 184 -13.22 -9.84 -22.97
CA LEU A 184 -13.66 -11.01 -22.22
C LEU A 184 -14.81 -10.56 -21.33
N VAL A 185 -16.03 -11.02 -21.63
CA VAL A 185 -17.28 -10.45 -21.09
C VAL A 185 -17.35 -10.45 -19.55
N ASP A 186 -16.70 -11.37 -18.85
CA ASP A 186 -16.79 -11.52 -17.40
C ASP A 186 -15.50 -11.25 -16.62
N TRP A 187 -14.37 -11.05 -17.29
CA TRP A 187 -13.10 -10.68 -16.66
C TRP A 187 -13.12 -9.31 -16.00
N LYS A 188 -14.14 -8.52 -16.32
CA LYS A 188 -14.31 -7.15 -15.85
C LYS A 188 -14.44 -7.03 -14.34
N ASN A 189 -14.93 -8.05 -13.67
CA ASN A 189 -15.37 -7.90 -12.29
C ASN A 189 -14.35 -8.32 -11.23
N ASP A 190 -13.50 -9.32 -11.51
CA ASP A 190 -12.65 -9.89 -10.48
C ASP A 190 -11.16 -9.56 -10.58
N MET A 191 -10.66 -9.15 -11.76
CA MET A 191 -9.22 -8.98 -11.95
C MET A 191 -8.75 -7.55 -12.25
N ASN A 192 -9.63 -6.57 -12.46
CA ASN A 192 -9.28 -5.19 -12.84
C ASN A 192 -8.25 -5.11 -13.99
N SER A 193 -8.23 -6.10 -14.90
CA SER A 193 -7.27 -6.11 -15.99
C SER A 193 -7.60 -5.05 -17.03
N VAL A 194 -6.57 -4.37 -17.49
CA VAL A 194 -6.69 -3.50 -18.66
C VAL A 194 -6.77 -4.38 -19.89
N ILE A 195 -7.91 -4.34 -20.58
CA ILE A 195 -8.10 -5.03 -21.84
C ILE A 195 -7.47 -4.17 -22.93
N LEU A 196 -6.47 -4.72 -23.61
CA LEU A 196 -5.95 -4.07 -24.83
C LEU A 196 -7.01 -4.09 -25.92
N HIS A 197 -7.29 -2.92 -26.44
CA HIS A 197 -8.20 -2.82 -27.58
C HIS A 197 -7.70 -3.60 -28.77
N ASN A 198 -8.66 -4.19 -29.46
CA ASN A 198 -8.42 -4.78 -30.75
C ASN A 198 -7.96 -3.69 -31.73
N TRP A 199 -6.70 -3.76 -32.17
CA TRP A 199 -6.22 -3.01 -33.32
C TRP A 199 -6.39 -3.84 -34.58
N ASN A 200 -6.63 -3.19 -35.67
CA ASN A 200 -6.72 -3.88 -36.96
C ASN A 200 -5.32 -4.40 -37.36
N ASP A 201 -5.25 -5.61 -37.92
CA ASP A 201 -4.03 -6.13 -38.55
C ASP A 201 -3.53 -5.10 -39.58
N ASN A 202 -2.23 -5.08 -39.82
CA ASN A 202 -1.54 -4.12 -40.67
C ASN A 202 -1.52 -2.67 -40.14
N ASN A 203 -1.44 -2.51 -38.86
CA ASN A 203 -1.36 -1.22 -38.23
C ASN A 203 0.05 -0.91 -37.72
N SER A 204 0.47 0.37 -37.79
CA SER A 204 1.67 0.88 -37.17
C SER A 204 1.39 2.23 -36.55
N ASN A 205 0.62 2.25 -35.49
CA ASN A 205 0.17 3.45 -34.82
C ASN A 205 0.48 3.42 -33.34
N VAL A 206 0.51 4.61 -32.76
CA VAL A 206 0.52 4.78 -31.31
C VAL A 206 -0.91 5.06 -30.87
N TYR A 207 -1.37 4.28 -29.91
CA TYR A 207 -2.71 4.40 -29.34
C TYR A 207 -2.64 4.97 -27.94
N SER A 208 -3.43 5.99 -27.64
CA SER A 208 -3.64 6.43 -26.28
C SER A 208 -4.56 5.45 -25.54
N PHE A 209 -4.18 5.13 -24.35
CA PHE A 209 -5.02 4.38 -23.45
C PHE A 209 -5.88 5.37 -22.63
N PRO A 210 -7.17 5.15 -22.47
CA PRO A 210 -8.03 4.10 -22.96
C PRO A 210 -8.84 4.52 -24.19
N ASN A 211 -8.72 3.81 -25.29
CA ASN A 211 -9.52 4.08 -26.49
C ASN A 211 -10.80 3.23 -26.56
N SER A 212 -11.21 2.58 -25.48
CA SER A 212 -12.41 1.75 -25.43
C SER A 212 -13.50 2.31 -24.53
N LYS A 213 -14.75 2.00 -24.90
CA LYS A 213 -15.92 2.29 -24.06
C LYS A 213 -15.86 1.60 -22.70
N THR A 214 -15.08 0.53 -22.57
CA THR A 214 -14.85 -0.22 -21.33
C THR A 214 -13.73 0.34 -20.47
N ALA A 215 -12.77 1.00 -21.04
CA ALA A 215 -11.73 1.69 -20.30
C ALA A 215 -12.24 2.90 -19.50
N THR A 216 -13.41 3.45 -19.83
CA THR A 216 -14.09 4.44 -19.00
C THR A 216 -14.58 3.90 -17.65
N GLU A 217 -14.73 2.61 -17.51
CA GLU A 217 -15.09 1.99 -16.22
C GLU A 217 -13.89 1.64 -15.34
N TYR A 218 -12.67 1.56 -15.93
CA TYR A 218 -11.40 1.23 -15.23
C TYR A 218 -10.43 2.40 -15.08
N ASN A 219 -10.82 3.50 -15.16
CA ASN A 219 -10.61 4.81 -15.45
C ASN A 219 -9.61 5.68 -14.79
N ASN A 220 -8.36 5.55 -14.77
CA ASN A 220 -7.58 6.79 -14.59
C ASN A 220 -6.21 6.79 -15.30
N TYR A 221 -5.89 5.73 -16.01
CA TYR A 221 -4.70 5.68 -16.87
C TYR A 221 -4.94 6.43 -18.20
N LYS A 222 -5.50 7.63 -18.14
CA LYS A 222 -5.92 8.41 -19.32
C LYS A 222 -4.77 8.78 -20.26
N GLU A 223 -3.54 8.60 -19.83
CA GLU A 223 -2.37 9.07 -20.54
C GLU A 223 -1.33 7.96 -20.82
N PHE A 224 -1.62 6.72 -20.49
CA PHE A 224 -0.79 5.58 -20.88
C PHE A 224 -0.96 5.27 -22.37
N MET A 225 0.15 5.16 -23.10
CA MET A 225 0.18 4.96 -24.54
C MET A 225 0.72 3.57 -24.87
N ILE A 226 0.13 2.89 -25.83
CA ILE A 226 0.69 1.66 -26.42
C ILE A 226 1.06 1.93 -27.85
N GLY A 227 2.35 1.79 -28.16
CA GLY A 227 2.86 1.80 -29.53
C GLY A 227 2.77 0.39 -30.13
N VAL A 228 1.99 0.20 -31.17
CA VAL A 228 1.86 -1.10 -31.83
C VAL A 228 2.39 -1.03 -33.25
N GLN A 229 3.27 -1.96 -33.61
CA GLN A 229 3.63 -2.25 -35.00
C GLN A 229 3.21 -3.70 -35.32
N ASP A 230 2.20 -3.84 -36.15
CA ASP A 230 1.64 -5.13 -36.60
C ASP A 230 1.36 -5.11 -38.11
N LEU A 231 2.39 -4.81 -38.92
CA LEU A 231 2.31 -4.93 -40.39
C LEU A 231 2.52 -6.40 -40.80
N ALA A 232 1.43 -7.14 -40.84
CA ALA A 232 1.46 -8.58 -41.08
C ALA A 232 1.64 -8.97 -42.55
N HIS A 233 1.21 -8.14 -43.52
CA HIS A 233 1.30 -8.43 -44.94
C HIS A 233 2.54 -7.79 -45.57
N THR A 234 3.38 -8.60 -46.26
CA THR A 234 4.66 -8.15 -46.82
C THR A 234 4.76 -8.32 -48.35
N ASN A 235 3.68 -8.12 -49.09
CA ASN A 235 3.67 -8.19 -50.54
C ASN A 235 4.40 -7.01 -51.21
N GLY A 236 5.23 -7.26 -52.18
CA GLY A 236 5.98 -6.24 -52.92
C GLY A 236 6.93 -5.43 -51.99
N ASN A 237 6.73 -4.10 -51.91
CA ASN A 237 7.53 -3.23 -51.06
C ASN A 237 7.15 -3.29 -49.56
N ALA A 238 6.11 -4.05 -49.20
CA ALA A 238 5.58 -4.06 -47.81
C ALA A 238 6.59 -4.58 -46.80
N LEU A 239 7.52 -5.46 -47.18
CA LEU A 239 8.59 -5.94 -46.30
C LEU A 239 9.56 -4.81 -45.91
N ASN A 240 9.91 -3.91 -46.81
CA ASN A 240 10.71 -2.72 -46.49
C ASN A 240 9.94 -1.74 -45.60
N GLN A 241 8.62 -1.58 -45.83
CA GLN A 241 7.77 -0.77 -44.99
C GLN A 241 7.69 -1.36 -43.58
N LYS A 242 7.57 -2.69 -43.46
CA LYS A 242 7.61 -3.38 -42.16
C LYS A 242 8.91 -3.14 -41.43
N VAL A 243 10.05 -3.34 -42.06
CA VAL A 243 11.38 -3.09 -41.46
C VAL A 243 11.50 -1.64 -41.00
N THR A 244 11.02 -0.68 -41.78
CA THR A 244 11.01 0.73 -41.39
C THR A 244 10.13 0.98 -40.17
N ALA A 245 8.93 0.38 -40.18
CA ALA A 245 7.98 0.54 -39.04
C ALA A 245 8.50 -0.11 -37.76
N MET A 246 9.11 -1.29 -37.83
CA MET A 246 9.75 -1.96 -36.70
C MET A 246 10.83 -1.08 -36.06
N LYS A 247 11.72 -0.50 -36.86
CA LYS A 247 12.78 0.41 -36.44
C LYS A 247 12.22 1.71 -35.87
N GLY A 248 11.17 2.26 -36.49
CA GLY A 248 10.49 3.47 -36.03
C GLY A 248 9.86 3.30 -34.67
N LEU A 249 9.30 2.12 -34.33
CA LEU A 249 8.77 1.85 -33.01
C LEU A 249 9.88 1.72 -31.96
N VAL A 250 11.04 1.12 -32.31
CA VAL A 250 12.22 1.07 -31.44
C VAL A 250 12.66 2.49 -31.09
N ASP A 251 12.80 3.39 -32.06
CA ASP A 251 13.22 4.78 -31.81
C ASP A 251 12.17 5.52 -30.96
N TYR A 252 10.89 5.25 -31.17
CA TYR A 252 9.82 5.86 -30.42
C TYR A 252 9.84 5.41 -28.95
N THR A 253 9.89 4.10 -28.69
CA THR A 253 9.87 3.56 -27.33
C THR A 253 11.13 3.92 -26.56
N SER A 254 12.31 3.77 -27.16
CA SER A 254 13.58 4.10 -26.52
C SER A 254 13.71 5.59 -26.19
N SER A 255 13.05 6.49 -26.93
CA SER A 255 13.08 7.93 -26.67
C SER A 255 12.09 8.42 -25.59
N LYS A 256 11.03 7.65 -25.31
CA LYS A 256 9.91 8.09 -24.46
C LYS A 256 9.94 7.52 -23.04
N CYS A 257 10.62 6.42 -22.81
CA CYS A 257 10.51 5.66 -21.57
C CYS A 257 11.45 6.08 -20.44
N PHE A 258 12.19 7.16 -20.57
CA PHE A 258 13.17 7.59 -19.56
C PHE A 258 12.63 8.54 -18.49
N THR A 259 11.37 8.94 -18.56
CA THR A 259 10.76 9.81 -17.53
C THR A 259 9.74 9.01 -16.72
N PRO A 260 9.87 8.94 -15.39
CA PRO A 260 8.96 8.16 -14.53
C PRO A 260 7.59 8.81 -14.36
N ASN A 261 7.07 9.50 -15.36
CA ASN A 261 5.75 10.12 -15.31
C ASN A 261 4.77 9.29 -16.14
N ILE A 262 3.87 8.55 -15.48
CA ILE A 262 2.84 7.70 -16.09
C ILE A 262 2.03 8.42 -17.16
N LYS A 263 1.89 9.73 -17.04
CA LYS A 263 1.10 10.55 -17.97
C LYS A 263 1.56 10.52 -19.43
N ASN A 264 2.78 10.07 -19.68
CA ASN A 264 3.36 10.01 -21.03
C ASN A 264 4.05 8.69 -21.33
N LEU A 265 3.76 7.63 -20.58
CA LEU A 265 4.38 6.34 -20.74
C LEU A 265 3.90 5.68 -22.01
N THR A 266 4.86 5.14 -22.76
CA THR A 266 4.56 4.34 -23.92
C THR A 266 5.18 2.96 -23.77
N TRP A 267 4.35 1.94 -23.84
CA TRP A 267 4.79 0.57 -23.97
C TRP A 267 4.74 0.13 -25.42
N GLY A 268 5.78 -0.58 -25.89
CA GLY A 268 5.87 -1.08 -27.27
C GLY A 268 5.38 -2.51 -27.41
N ILE A 269 4.62 -2.80 -28.47
CA ILE A 269 4.34 -4.15 -28.93
C ILE A 269 4.76 -4.22 -30.40
N ASN A 270 5.84 -4.92 -30.66
CA ASN A 270 6.50 -4.94 -31.97
C ASN A 270 6.46 -6.35 -32.59
N PHE A 271 5.59 -6.57 -33.55
CA PHE A 271 5.52 -7.84 -34.28
C PHE A 271 6.56 -7.84 -35.38
N LEU A 272 7.59 -8.66 -35.24
CA LEU A 272 8.53 -8.92 -36.32
C LEU A 272 7.99 -9.97 -37.31
N SER A 273 6.98 -10.71 -36.86
CA SER A 273 6.26 -11.69 -37.66
C SER A 273 5.58 -11.07 -38.90
N ALA A 274 5.57 -11.75 -40.01
CA ALA A 274 4.85 -11.35 -41.20
C ALA A 274 4.65 -12.54 -42.18
N TYR A 275 3.70 -12.40 -43.07
CA TYR A 275 3.51 -13.37 -44.15
C TYR A 275 3.40 -12.70 -45.50
N THR A 276 3.88 -13.43 -46.55
CA THR A 276 3.83 -12.98 -47.92
C THR A 276 2.65 -13.64 -48.63
N ASN A 277 1.68 -12.84 -49.05
CA ASN A 277 0.42 -13.31 -49.64
C ASN A 277 0.55 -13.61 -51.15
N THR A 278 1.48 -14.48 -51.54
CA THR A 278 1.61 -14.84 -52.98
C THR A 278 0.98 -16.16 -53.33
N SER A 279 0.57 -16.95 -52.43
CA SER A 279 -0.38 -18.06 -52.49
C SER A 279 -0.30 -18.82 -51.15
N ILE A 280 -1.38 -19.34 -50.68
CA ILE A 280 -1.50 -20.29 -49.56
C ILE A 280 -0.57 -21.52 -49.72
N SER A 281 0.24 -21.54 -50.75
CA SER A 281 1.05 -22.71 -51.14
C SER A 281 2.54 -22.62 -50.78
N THR A 282 3.03 -21.53 -50.13
CA THR A 282 4.46 -21.42 -49.86
C THR A 282 4.76 -21.22 -48.37
N ALA A 283 5.22 -22.28 -47.75
CA ALA A 283 5.80 -22.25 -46.38
C ALA A 283 7.03 -21.32 -46.24
N ASP A 284 7.49 -20.76 -47.33
CA ASP A 284 8.66 -19.89 -47.45
C ASP A 284 8.38 -18.50 -46.80
N GLY A 285 7.11 -18.08 -46.81
CA GLY A 285 6.76 -16.71 -46.40
C GLY A 285 7.13 -16.34 -44.97
N TYR A 286 6.86 -17.20 -43.97
CA TYR A 286 7.23 -16.92 -42.58
C TYR A 286 8.74 -16.99 -42.37
N ALA A 287 9.40 -18.02 -42.92
CA ALA A 287 10.84 -18.21 -42.78
C ALA A 287 11.65 -17.13 -43.51
N GLU A 288 11.19 -16.69 -44.68
CA GLU A 288 11.82 -15.61 -45.45
C GLU A 288 11.70 -14.26 -44.74
N ASN A 289 10.51 -13.97 -44.17
CA ASN A 289 10.29 -12.76 -43.43
C ASN A 289 11.09 -12.76 -42.12
N ALA A 290 11.14 -13.90 -41.40
CA ALA A 290 11.94 -14.05 -40.19
C ALA A 290 13.45 -13.86 -40.47
N GLU A 291 13.99 -14.50 -41.54
CA GLU A 291 15.38 -14.31 -41.96
C GLU A 291 15.72 -12.82 -42.09
N ARG A 292 14.83 -12.04 -42.68
CA ARG A 292 15.07 -10.63 -42.90
C ARG A 292 14.71 -9.76 -41.69
N CYS A 293 13.52 -9.91 -41.10
CA CYS A 293 13.06 -9.03 -40.03
C CYS A 293 13.91 -9.22 -38.77
N ASN A 294 14.21 -10.48 -38.41
CA ASN A 294 15.02 -10.75 -37.22
C ASN A 294 16.44 -10.17 -37.37
N LYS A 295 17.06 -10.40 -38.56
CA LYS A 295 18.40 -9.85 -38.82
C LYS A 295 18.43 -8.32 -38.80
N GLU A 296 17.50 -7.68 -39.51
CA GLU A 296 17.42 -6.22 -39.60
C GLU A 296 17.13 -5.58 -38.21
N PHE A 297 16.39 -6.29 -37.35
CA PHE A 297 16.14 -5.84 -35.98
C PHE A 297 17.38 -5.92 -35.11
N ILE A 298 18.11 -7.06 -35.16
CA ILE A 298 19.38 -7.25 -34.48
C ILE A 298 20.38 -6.16 -34.89
N ASP A 299 20.61 -6.04 -36.21
CA ASP A 299 21.55 -5.05 -36.74
C ASP A 299 21.20 -3.62 -36.33
N TYR A 300 19.89 -3.36 -36.11
CA TYR A 300 19.42 -2.04 -35.72
C TYR A 300 19.69 -1.71 -34.25
N ILE A 301 19.48 -2.65 -33.34
CA ILE A 301 19.71 -2.46 -31.91
C ILE A 301 21.16 -2.67 -31.48
N GLU A 302 21.99 -3.28 -32.31
CA GLU A 302 23.43 -3.47 -32.07
C GLU A 302 24.30 -2.45 -32.80
N ARG A 303 23.72 -1.52 -33.57
CA ARG A 303 24.51 -0.50 -34.30
C ARG A 303 25.25 0.40 -33.30
N ALA A 304 26.45 0.87 -33.70
CA ALA A 304 27.34 1.63 -32.81
C ALA A 304 26.77 2.98 -32.32
N ASP A 305 25.80 3.53 -33.02
CA ASP A 305 25.11 4.79 -32.66
C ASP A 305 23.74 4.56 -32.02
N TYR A 306 23.41 3.32 -31.68
CA TYR A 306 22.18 3.02 -30.96
C TYR A 306 22.30 3.47 -29.51
N ASN A 307 21.27 4.19 -29.04
CA ASN A 307 21.12 4.52 -27.63
C ASN A 307 20.16 3.49 -26.99
N PRO A 308 20.67 2.55 -26.17
CA PRO A 308 19.85 1.51 -25.59
C PRO A 308 18.67 2.06 -24.77
N GLY A 309 17.51 1.44 -24.94
CA GLY A 309 16.28 1.79 -24.24
C GLY A 309 15.22 0.71 -24.40
N PRO A 310 14.06 0.86 -23.77
CA PRO A 310 12.98 -0.11 -23.78
C PRO A 310 12.51 -0.44 -25.22
N LEU A 311 12.46 -1.72 -25.54
CA LEU A 311 11.92 -2.24 -26.81
C LEU A 311 10.45 -2.66 -26.65
N GLY A 312 9.99 -2.86 -25.40
CA GLY A 312 8.68 -3.44 -25.12
C GLY A 312 8.60 -4.94 -25.39
N LEU A 313 7.43 -5.42 -25.74
CA LEU A 313 7.18 -6.82 -26.12
C LEU A 313 7.48 -7.01 -27.61
N VAL A 314 8.48 -7.81 -27.94
CA VAL A 314 8.91 -8.08 -29.31
C VAL A 314 8.50 -9.50 -29.70
N LEU A 315 7.49 -9.62 -30.56
CA LEU A 315 6.92 -10.91 -30.98
C LEU A 315 7.44 -11.30 -32.36
N ALA A 316 8.15 -12.43 -32.45
CA ALA A 316 8.83 -12.86 -33.70
C ALA A 316 8.51 -14.31 -34.06
N ASP A 317 8.78 -14.63 -35.31
CA ASP A 317 8.73 -15.99 -35.84
C ASP A 317 10.09 -16.69 -35.61
N PHE A 318 10.07 -18.00 -35.35
CA PHE A 318 11.22 -18.90 -35.18
C PHE A 318 12.17 -18.45 -34.05
N VAL A 319 11.63 -17.92 -32.95
CA VAL A 319 12.43 -17.47 -31.81
C VAL A 319 13.22 -18.62 -31.18
N GLY A 320 14.44 -18.33 -30.72
CA GLY A 320 15.33 -19.30 -30.10
C GLY A 320 15.92 -20.31 -31.13
N ALA A 321 15.51 -20.29 -32.37
CA ALA A 321 16.01 -21.16 -33.42
C ALA A 321 16.90 -20.39 -34.42
N GLU A 322 18.11 -20.89 -34.68
CA GLU A 322 19.02 -20.24 -35.64
C GLU A 322 18.63 -20.49 -37.11
N SER A 323 17.96 -21.60 -37.37
CA SER A 323 17.55 -21.95 -38.72
C SER A 323 16.28 -22.79 -38.72
N HIS A 324 15.54 -22.70 -39.80
CA HIS A 324 14.36 -23.52 -40.06
C HIS A 324 14.48 -24.25 -41.38
N THR A 325 14.30 -25.58 -41.34
CA THR A 325 14.26 -26.44 -42.52
C THR A 325 12.84 -26.90 -42.76
N TYR A 326 12.30 -26.59 -43.92
CA TYR A 326 10.93 -26.88 -44.29
C TYR A 326 10.85 -27.53 -45.68
N ARG A 327 9.72 -28.15 -45.97
CA ARG A 327 9.46 -28.77 -47.26
C ARG A 327 9.09 -27.70 -48.27
N ASN A 328 9.83 -27.63 -49.39
CA ASN A 328 9.51 -26.71 -50.49
C ASN A 328 8.32 -27.27 -51.29
N SER A 329 7.16 -26.64 -51.15
CA SER A 329 5.95 -27.07 -51.83
C SER A 329 5.94 -26.84 -53.34
N SER A 330 6.77 -25.95 -53.85
CA SER A 330 6.86 -25.62 -55.25
C SER A 330 7.73 -26.62 -56.07
N VAL A 331 8.53 -27.45 -55.38
CA VAL A 331 9.39 -28.47 -55.99
C VAL A 331 9.23 -29.77 -55.21
N SER A 332 8.60 -30.76 -55.80
CA SER A 332 8.32 -32.07 -55.19
C SER A 332 9.60 -32.68 -54.57
N ASN A 333 9.55 -32.99 -53.27
CA ASN A 333 10.57 -33.66 -52.45
C ASN A 333 11.87 -32.89 -52.14
N THR A 334 11.92 -31.59 -52.28
CA THR A 334 13.10 -30.81 -51.84
C THR A 334 12.84 -30.14 -50.51
N THR A 335 13.86 -30.10 -49.66
CA THR A 335 13.88 -29.30 -48.43
C THR A 335 14.63 -27.99 -48.67
N LYS A 336 14.20 -26.93 -48.03
CA LYS A 336 14.86 -25.62 -47.98
C LYS A 336 15.18 -25.25 -46.57
N THR A 337 16.35 -24.70 -46.32
CA THR A 337 16.78 -24.20 -45.01
C THR A 337 16.98 -22.70 -45.11
N ARG A 338 16.45 -21.96 -44.15
CA ARG A 338 16.69 -20.53 -43.98
C ARG A 338 17.31 -20.26 -42.63
N THR A 339 18.17 -19.26 -42.54
CA THR A 339 18.71 -18.76 -41.30
C THR A 339 17.67 -17.83 -40.69
N THR A 340 17.18 -18.14 -39.51
CA THR A 340 16.11 -17.36 -38.83
C THR A 340 16.63 -16.42 -37.78
N TYR A 341 17.89 -16.55 -37.37
CA TYR A 341 18.53 -15.72 -36.35
C TYR A 341 17.80 -15.64 -35.03
N GLY A 342 16.98 -16.62 -34.69
CA GLY A 342 16.04 -16.56 -33.57
C GLY A 342 16.73 -16.59 -32.22
N GLU A 343 17.81 -17.36 -32.04
CA GLU A 343 18.58 -17.37 -30.81
C GLU A 343 19.35 -16.05 -30.60
N GLN A 344 19.99 -15.55 -31.68
CA GLN A 344 20.69 -14.26 -31.66
C GLN A 344 19.72 -13.12 -31.36
N LEU A 345 18.49 -13.14 -31.91
CA LEU A 345 17.46 -12.16 -31.66
C LEU A 345 17.04 -12.13 -30.17
N VAL A 346 16.77 -13.29 -29.60
CA VAL A 346 16.39 -13.41 -28.19
C VAL A 346 17.49 -12.85 -27.31
N ASN A 347 18.75 -13.25 -27.55
CA ASN A 347 19.88 -12.78 -26.77
C ASN A 347 20.08 -11.26 -26.88
N ALA A 348 20.01 -10.70 -28.09
CA ALA A 348 20.16 -9.26 -28.31
C ALA A 348 19.07 -8.43 -27.62
N ILE A 349 17.81 -8.91 -27.62
CA ILE A 349 16.71 -8.25 -26.89
C ILE A 349 16.93 -8.31 -25.37
N ILE A 350 17.37 -9.46 -24.85
CA ILE A 350 17.66 -9.62 -23.41
C ILE A 350 18.82 -8.70 -23.01
N ASP A 351 19.92 -8.73 -23.72
CA ASP A 351 21.13 -7.95 -23.41
C ASP A 351 20.89 -6.45 -23.46
N ASN A 352 19.98 -5.99 -24.34
CA ASN A 352 19.58 -4.60 -24.38
C ASN A 352 19.10 -4.07 -23.05
N ASN A 353 18.32 -4.85 -22.26
CA ASN A 353 17.87 -4.42 -20.91
C ASN A 353 19.03 -3.99 -20.02
N PHE A 354 20.06 -4.78 -19.97
CA PHE A 354 21.17 -4.60 -19.04
C PHE A 354 22.10 -3.44 -19.40
N SER A 355 21.87 -2.81 -20.52
CA SER A 355 22.59 -1.60 -20.94
C SER A 355 22.03 -0.32 -20.27
N TYR A 356 20.79 -0.33 -19.76
CA TYR A 356 20.15 0.88 -19.23
C TYR A 356 19.29 0.65 -17.97
N ILE A 357 18.75 -0.56 -17.76
CA ILE A 357 17.68 -0.80 -16.80
C ILE A 357 18.02 -0.37 -15.36
N SER A 358 19.27 -0.59 -14.93
CA SER A 358 19.73 -0.23 -13.59
C SER A 358 19.77 1.29 -13.35
N THR A 359 19.81 2.10 -14.41
CA THR A 359 19.90 3.56 -14.31
C THR A 359 18.53 4.24 -14.22
N ILE A 360 17.46 3.52 -14.58
CA ILE A 360 16.10 4.07 -14.66
C ILE A 360 15.11 3.38 -13.71
N SER A 361 15.52 2.28 -13.09
CA SER A 361 14.64 1.52 -12.20
C SER A 361 14.61 2.14 -10.81
N PRO A 362 13.43 2.35 -10.21
CA PRO A 362 13.32 2.63 -8.78
C PRO A 362 13.97 1.51 -7.96
N SER A 363 14.43 1.84 -6.76
CA SER A 363 15.00 0.87 -5.83
C SER A 363 13.92 0.04 -5.12
N VAL A 364 12.69 0.51 -5.12
CA VAL A 364 11.55 -0.09 -4.41
C VAL A 364 10.45 -0.55 -5.36
N VAL A 365 9.69 -1.53 -4.89
CA VAL A 365 8.44 -1.99 -5.52
C VAL A 365 7.29 -1.25 -4.86
N ALA A 366 6.52 -0.50 -5.65
CA ALA A 366 5.35 0.21 -5.15
C ALA A 366 4.18 -0.76 -4.90
N PRO A 367 3.32 -0.52 -3.91
CA PRO A 367 2.12 -1.32 -3.72
C PRO A 367 1.15 -1.17 -4.92
N LEU A 368 0.33 -2.18 -5.15
CA LEU A 368 -0.76 -2.13 -6.11
C LEU A 368 -2.08 -1.96 -5.35
N PHE A 369 -2.88 -0.98 -5.74
CA PHE A 369 -4.15 -0.69 -5.10
C PHE A 369 -5.34 -0.97 -6.01
N ARG A 370 -6.41 -1.49 -5.43
CA ARG A 370 -7.70 -1.69 -6.08
C ARG A 370 -8.78 -0.92 -5.34
N LYS A 371 -9.54 -0.09 -6.05
CA LYS A 371 -10.68 0.61 -5.47
C LYS A 371 -11.76 -0.39 -5.04
N VAL A 372 -12.16 -0.32 -3.79
CA VAL A 372 -13.23 -1.16 -3.24
C VAL A 372 -14.57 -0.64 -3.73
N LYS A 373 -15.35 -1.52 -4.39
CA LYS A 373 -16.75 -1.25 -4.75
C LYS A 373 -17.64 -1.86 -3.66
N ASN A 374 -18.39 -1.03 -2.97
CA ASN A 374 -19.27 -1.50 -1.90
C ASN A 374 -20.54 -0.65 -1.88
N ASP A 375 -21.68 -1.30 -2.04
CA ASP A 375 -23.00 -0.63 -2.06
C ASP A 375 -23.37 0.00 -0.71
N ALA A 376 -22.71 -0.40 0.38
CA ALA A 376 -22.87 0.23 1.69
C ALA A 376 -22.20 1.59 1.79
N PHE A 377 -21.21 1.90 0.91
CA PHE A 377 -20.48 3.15 0.98
C PHE A 377 -21.34 4.34 0.54
N HIS A 378 -21.22 5.42 1.28
CA HIS A 378 -21.73 6.72 0.92
C HIS A 378 -20.57 7.53 0.32
N TYR A 379 -20.51 7.63 -0.99
CA TYR A 379 -19.35 8.17 -1.72
C TYR A 379 -19.19 9.70 -1.62
N ASN A 380 -20.17 10.43 -1.08
CA ASN A 380 -20.03 11.86 -0.90
C ASN A 380 -18.98 12.19 0.16
N GLY A 381 -18.06 13.08 -0.16
CA GLY A 381 -16.97 13.47 0.72
C GLY A 381 -16.81 14.99 0.80
N PHE A 382 -17.91 15.73 1.11
CA PHE A 382 -17.79 17.18 1.23
C PHE A 382 -17.15 17.56 2.54
N ARG A 383 -15.81 17.38 2.62
CA ARG A 383 -14.98 17.74 3.76
C ARG A 383 -15.35 17.00 5.06
N GLY A 384 -14.43 16.39 5.70
CA GLY A 384 -14.69 15.64 6.92
C GLY A 384 -13.47 14.86 7.41
N ASN A 385 -13.71 13.77 8.12
CA ASN A 385 -12.68 12.95 8.74
C ASN A 385 -12.97 11.46 8.53
N LEU A 386 -11.90 10.70 8.41
CA LEU A 386 -11.90 9.24 8.37
C LEU A 386 -11.07 8.72 9.54
N GLU A 387 -11.55 7.65 10.19
CA GLU A 387 -10.76 6.92 11.17
C GLU A 387 -11.03 5.41 11.06
N PHE A 388 -9.96 4.61 11.09
CA PHE A 388 -10.05 3.18 11.29
C PHE A 388 -9.99 2.89 12.79
N VAL A 389 -11.04 2.32 13.33
CA VAL A 389 -11.19 2.05 14.77
C VAL A 389 -12.01 0.79 14.99
N ASP A 390 -11.58 -0.08 15.88
CA ASP A 390 -12.40 -1.20 16.37
C ASP A 390 -13.41 -0.68 17.40
N VAL A 391 -14.62 -0.36 16.94
CA VAL A 391 -15.64 0.27 17.78
C VAL A 391 -16.36 -0.72 18.72
N ASN A 392 -16.34 -2.00 18.40
CA ASN A 392 -17.06 -3.04 19.14
C ASN A 392 -16.13 -4.01 19.87
N ASN A 393 -14.82 -3.80 19.82
CA ASN A 393 -13.77 -4.62 20.42
C ASN A 393 -13.77 -6.07 19.92
N ASN A 394 -14.08 -6.28 18.63
CA ASN A 394 -14.07 -7.60 18.02
C ASN A 394 -12.70 -7.96 17.40
N GLY A 395 -11.71 -7.09 17.54
CA GLY A 395 -10.36 -7.26 16.99
C GLY A 395 -10.25 -6.88 15.52
N LYS A 396 -11.26 -6.20 14.93
CA LYS A 396 -11.26 -5.79 13.52
C LYS A 396 -11.53 -4.30 13.44
N LEU A 397 -10.74 -3.61 12.63
CA LEU A 397 -10.90 -2.17 12.43
C LEU A 397 -12.13 -1.89 11.56
N ASP A 398 -13.10 -1.20 12.15
CA ASP A 398 -14.21 -0.59 11.43
C ASP A 398 -13.75 0.73 10.80
N LEU A 399 -14.53 1.27 9.87
CA LEU A 399 -14.24 2.57 9.28
C LEU A 399 -15.31 3.59 9.67
N ILE A 400 -14.88 4.69 10.25
CA ILE A 400 -15.72 5.84 10.53
C ILE A 400 -15.51 6.89 9.46
N HIS A 401 -16.63 7.36 8.89
CA HIS A 401 -16.68 8.39 7.86
C HIS A 401 -17.61 9.52 8.31
N LYS A 402 -17.01 10.61 8.74
CA LYS A 402 -17.71 11.84 9.07
C LYS A 402 -17.66 12.79 7.88
N HIS A 403 -18.79 13.19 7.37
CA HIS A 403 -18.87 14.00 6.16
C HIS A 403 -20.15 14.86 6.10
N ARG A 404 -20.20 15.81 5.18
CA ARG A 404 -21.45 16.48 4.80
C ARG A 404 -22.20 15.64 3.76
N ASN A 405 -23.52 15.66 3.85
CA ASN A 405 -24.38 14.88 2.93
C ASN A 405 -24.41 15.46 1.50
N THR A 406 -24.37 16.79 1.37
CA THR A 406 -24.28 17.49 0.07
C THR A 406 -23.41 18.73 0.17
N ALA A 407 -22.98 19.29 -0.96
CA ALA A 407 -22.18 20.51 -1.01
C ALA A 407 -22.87 21.71 -0.30
N ASP A 408 -24.18 21.79 -0.39
CA ASP A 408 -25.01 22.85 0.16
C ASP A 408 -25.63 22.51 1.52
N SER A 409 -25.46 21.25 1.97
CA SER A 409 -25.97 20.79 3.28
C SER A 409 -24.98 21.12 4.39
N TRP A 410 -25.47 21.76 5.43
CA TRP A 410 -24.75 21.96 6.67
C TRP A 410 -24.90 20.79 7.64
N ASN A 411 -25.71 19.80 7.26
CA ASN A 411 -25.90 18.61 8.08
C ASN A 411 -24.72 17.66 7.90
N LEU A 412 -24.12 17.32 9.02
CA LEU A 412 -23.07 16.33 9.10
C LEU A 412 -23.65 14.98 9.46
N GLU A 413 -23.11 13.97 8.84
CA GLU A 413 -23.38 12.57 9.16
C GLU A 413 -22.07 11.90 9.59
N ILE A 414 -22.18 10.99 10.55
CA ILE A 414 -21.10 10.07 10.90
C ILE A 414 -21.58 8.67 10.53
N ASN A 415 -21.04 8.12 9.49
CA ASN A 415 -21.28 6.75 9.09
C ASN A 415 -20.22 5.83 9.71
N LEU A 416 -20.70 4.75 10.31
CA LEU A 416 -19.88 3.64 10.77
C LEU A 416 -20.05 2.50 9.76
N TYR A 417 -18.97 2.08 9.14
CA TYR A 417 -18.91 0.87 8.32
C TYR A 417 -18.32 -0.24 9.16
N ASN A 418 -19.18 -1.17 9.59
CA ASN A 418 -18.77 -2.28 10.45
C ASN A 418 -17.96 -3.30 9.66
N ASN A 419 -16.91 -3.79 10.29
CA ASN A 419 -16.06 -4.84 9.74
C ASN A 419 -16.52 -6.21 10.23
N ASP A 420 -17.35 -6.87 9.42
CA ASP A 420 -17.83 -8.22 9.67
C ASP A 420 -17.15 -9.19 8.69
N GLY A 421 -16.20 -10.00 9.18
CA GLY A 421 -15.54 -10.99 8.35
C GLY A 421 -14.49 -10.43 7.39
N ASN A 422 -13.73 -9.43 7.83
CA ASN A 422 -12.65 -8.77 7.07
C ASN A 422 -13.14 -7.94 5.86
N THR A 423 -14.39 -7.51 5.92
CA THR A 423 -15.00 -6.62 4.92
C THR A 423 -15.86 -5.57 5.60
N LEU A 424 -15.89 -4.36 5.05
CA LEU A 424 -16.78 -3.29 5.53
C LEU A 424 -18.19 -3.52 4.97
N SER A 425 -18.98 -4.35 5.64
CA SER A 425 -20.17 -4.99 5.06
C SER A 425 -21.47 -4.25 5.31
N SER A 426 -21.56 -3.45 6.36
CA SER A 426 -22.80 -2.77 6.74
C SER A 426 -22.53 -1.33 7.16
N ARG A 427 -23.55 -0.48 6.98
CA ARG A 427 -23.51 0.92 7.38
C ARG A 427 -24.51 1.18 8.50
N SER A 428 -24.04 1.80 9.57
CA SER A 428 -24.88 2.41 10.62
C SER A 428 -24.52 3.87 10.81
N SER A 429 -25.40 4.64 11.43
CA SER A 429 -25.13 6.05 11.74
C SER A 429 -24.81 6.20 13.22
N ILE A 430 -23.76 6.95 13.52
CA ILE A 430 -23.44 7.40 14.88
C ILE A 430 -24.17 8.73 15.10
N PRO A 431 -24.79 8.97 16.26
CA PRO A 431 -25.43 10.24 16.55
C PRO A 431 -24.43 11.40 16.40
N CYS A 432 -24.63 12.24 15.42
CA CYS A 432 -23.94 13.51 15.28
C CYS A 432 -24.77 14.57 16.00
N ALA A 433 -24.55 14.73 17.32
CA ALA A 433 -25.22 15.77 18.06
C ALA A 433 -24.64 17.13 17.66
N HIS A 434 -25.53 18.01 17.22
CA HIS A 434 -25.19 19.42 17.11
C HIS A 434 -25.32 20.08 18.48
N PRO A 435 -24.40 20.97 18.86
CA PRO A 435 -24.72 21.82 20.00
C PRO A 435 -25.98 22.62 19.66
N THR A 436 -26.97 22.52 20.50
CA THR A 436 -28.10 23.47 20.47
C THR A 436 -27.55 24.82 20.93
N ASP A 437 -27.99 25.90 20.30
CA ASP A 437 -27.67 27.23 20.80
C ASP A 437 -28.22 27.42 22.23
N PRO A 438 -27.78 28.45 22.99
CA PRO A 438 -28.30 28.71 24.30
C PRO A 438 -29.82 28.93 24.37
N TRP A 439 -30.46 29.10 23.20
CA TRP A 439 -31.91 29.30 23.08
C TRP A 439 -32.66 28.07 22.55
N GLY A 440 -31.95 26.93 22.36
CA GLY A 440 -32.57 25.65 21.99
C GLY A 440 -32.83 25.45 20.48
N ASN A 441 -32.27 26.27 19.60
CA ASN A 441 -32.41 26.07 18.16
C ASN A 441 -31.38 25.07 17.63
N ASP A 442 -31.82 24.18 16.77
CA ASP A 442 -30.93 23.32 16.00
C ASP A 442 -30.09 24.15 15.04
N SER A 443 -28.85 24.02 15.16
CA SER A 443 -27.89 24.85 14.52
C SER A 443 -27.22 24.13 13.35
N LYS A 444 -26.87 24.91 12.32
CA LYS A 444 -26.08 24.43 11.20
C LYS A 444 -24.62 24.31 11.62
N GLY A 445 -24.08 23.12 11.72
CA GLY A 445 -22.74 22.89 12.23
C GLY A 445 -21.67 22.67 11.16
N TYR A 446 -20.45 23.21 11.39
CA TYR A 446 -19.26 22.96 10.60
C TYR A 446 -18.33 22.00 11.37
N ASN A 447 -18.73 20.79 11.60
CA ASN A 447 -17.98 19.86 12.43
C ASN A 447 -17.13 18.93 11.59
N ARG A 448 -15.78 19.04 11.62
CA ARG A 448 -14.94 18.26 10.71
C ARG A 448 -13.97 17.33 11.41
N ILE A 449 -13.68 17.55 12.67
CA ILE A 449 -12.63 16.83 13.41
C ILE A 449 -13.28 15.77 14.27
N LEU A 450 -12.73 14.58 14.17
CA LEU A 450 -13.06 13.45 15.00
C LEU A 450 -11.73 12.83 15.45
N VAL A 451 -11.47 12.79 16.74
CA VAL A 451 -10.22 12.25 17.30
C VAL A 451 -10.54 11.07 18.18
N PRO A 452 -9.99 9.89 17.92
CA PRO A 452 -10.17 8.73 18.79
C PRO A 452 -9.49 8.97 20.15
N ILE A 453 -10.14 8.52 21.21
CA ILE A 453 -9.66 8.66 22.60
C ILE A 453 -10.34 7.61 23.48
N ASP A 454 -9.66 7.01 24.44
CA ASP A 454 -10.27 6.30 25.55
C ASP A 454 -10.17 7.17 26.81
N TYR A 455 -11.08 8.17 26.91
CA TYR A 455 -10.98 9.20 27.94
C TYR A 455 -11.19 8.67 29.35
N ASN A 456 -11.85 7.53 29.52
CA ASN A 456 -12.23 6.96 30.81
C ASN A 456 -11.49 5.65 31.15
N ARG A 457 -10.56 5.19 30.31
CA ARG A 457 -9.77 3.96 30.45
C ARG A 457 -10.59 2.68 30.50
N ASN A 458 -11.73 2.65 29.81
CA ASN A 458 -12.59 1.45 29.81
C ASN A 458 -12.24 0.43 28.70
N GLY A 459 -11.18 0.68 27.93
CA GLY A 459 -10.74 -0.18 26.83
C GLY A 459 -11.62 -0.08 25.59
N LYS A 460 -12.47 0.94 25.47
CA LYS A 460 -13.28 1.20 24.29
C LYS A 460 -12.92 2.56 23.72
N VAL A 461 -12.83 2.62 22.39
CA VAL A 461 -12.48 3.87 21.74
C VAL A 461 -13.70 4.78 21.65
N ASP A 462 -13.59 5.91 22.32
CA ASP A 462 -14.51 7.04 22.25
C ASP A 462 -14.03 8.03 21.18
N PHE A 463 -14.81 9.09 20.93
CA PHE A 463 -14.38 10.14 20.03
C PHE A 463 -14.57 11.52 20.63
N LEU A 464 -13.53 12.33 20.53
CA LEU A 464 -13.67 13.77 20.61
C LEU A 464 -14.24 14.27 19.29
N ASN A 465 -15.42 14.84 19.36
CA ASN A 465 -16.10 15.45 18.25
C ASN A 465 -16.03 16.97 18.39
N PHE A 466 -15.15 17.58 17.62
CA PHE A 466 -15.00 19.02 17.60
C PHE A 466 -15.82 19.63 16.50
N GLY A 467 -16.50 20.73 16.78
CA GLY A 467 -17.29 21.42 15.82
C GLY A 467 -17.58 22.84 16.12
N GLN A 468 -17.80 23.57 15.04
CA GLN A 468 -18.22 24.96 15.03
C GLN A 468 -19.67 25.02 14.63
N HIS A 469 -20.39 25.93 15.24
CA HIS A 469 -21.76 26.21 15.00
C HIS A 469 -21.96 27.68 14.64
N THR A 470 -22.63 27.95 13.53
CA THR A 470 -22.97 29.30 13.09
C THR A 470 -24.47 29.47 13.04
N TRP A 471 -24.98 30.55 13.62
CA TRP A 471 -26.37 30.96 13.48
C TRP A 471 -26.48 32.45 13.14
N GLN A 472 -27.62 32.86 12.58
CA GLN A 472 -27.91 34.25 12.30
C GLN A 472 -28.67 34.89 13.46
N TYR A 473 -28.10 35.93 14.04
CA TYR A 473 -28.77 36.77 15.01
C TYR A 473 -28.71 38.24 14.58
N ASN A 474 -29.86 38.88 14.45
CA ASN A 474 -29.99 40.28 14.01
C ASN A 474 -29.29 40.61 12.65
N GLY A 475 -29.24 39.64 11.75
CA GLY A 475 -28.61 39.80 10.43
C GLY A 475 -27.08 39.63 10.42
N SER A 476 -26.49 39.24 11.52
CA SER A 476 -25.07 38.88 11.64
C SER A 476 -24.91 37.42 11.94
N ASP A 477 -23.92 36.77 11.32
CA ASP A 477 -23.57 35.39 11.60
C ASP A 477 -22.76 35.30 12.90
N TRP A 478 -23.26 34.52 13.83
CA TRP A 478 -22.60 34.21 15.09
C TRP A 478 -22.11 32.79 15.08
N THR A 479 -20.87 32.56 15.50
CA THR A 479 -20.23 31.25 15.43
C THR A 479 -19.78 30.81 16.81
N TRP A 480 -20.19 29.62 17.21
CA TRP A 480 -19.73 28.99 18.45
C TRP A 480 -19.00 27.69 18.13
N GLY A 481 -17.90 27.41 18.81
CA GLY A 481 -17.23 26.12 18.79
C GLY A 481 -17.57 25.31 20.03
N GLY A 482 -17.64 24.01 19.87
CA GLY A 482 -17.83 23.09 20.98
C GLY A 482 -17.18 21.75 20.74
N THR A 483 -16.65 21.18 21.83
CA THR A 483 -16.12 19.82 21.85
C THR A 483 -16.97 18.99 22.77
N PHE A 484 -17.40 17.83 22.31
CA PHE A 484 -18.09 16.85 23.15
C PHE A 484 -17.55 15.45 22.87
N ILE A 485 -17.79 14.54 23.78
CA ILE A 485 -17.38 13.15 23.62
C ILE A 485 -18.54 12.32 23.14
N LEU A 486 -18.26 11.49 22.14
CA LEU A 486 -19.07 10.34 21.79
C LEU A 486 -18.54 9.16 22.61
N ASP A 487 -19.23 8.84 23.69
CA ASP A 487 -18.87 7.79 24.64
C ASP A 487 -19.32 6.42 24.12
N ASN A 488 -18.40 5.51 23.90
CA ASN A 488 -18.65 4.18 23.34
C ASN A 488 -19.23 3.22 24.38
N LYS A 489 -20.44 2.77 24.13
CA LYS A 489 -21.17 1.80 24.97
C LYS A 489 -21.06 0.34 24.48
N GLY A 490 -20.11 0.05 23.59
CA GLY A 490 -19.93 -1.27 22.98
C GLY A 490 -20.70 -1.41 21.65
N GLY A 491 -20.41 -0.52 20.70
CA GLY A 491 -21.02 -0.48 19.36
C GLY A 491 -22.16 0.54 19.21
N SER A 492 -22.53 1.23 20.27
CA SER A 492 -23.38 2.42 20.25
C SER A 492 -22.70 3.58 20.99
N TYR A 493 -23.07 4.80 20.67
CA TYR A 493 -22.46 6.00 21.22
C TYR A 493 -23.46 6.88 21.96
N GLU A 494 -23.04 7.38 23.13
CA GLU A 494 -23.77 8.38 23.92
C GLU A 494 -23.04 9.73 23.85
N VAL A 495 -23.80 10.79 23.63
CA VAL A 495 -23.21 12.15 23.59
C VAL A 495 -23.04 12.68 25.01
N ARG A 496 -21.79 12.93 25.38
CA ARG A 496 -21.43 13.50 26.69
C ARG A 496 -20.98 14.96 26.53
N LYS A 497 -21.83 15.87 26.95
CA LYS A 497 -21.58 17.33 27.00
C LYS A 497 -21.15 17.79 28.39
N ASP A 498 -21.53 17.07 29.41
CA ASP A 498 -21.28 17.37 30.82
C ASP A 498 -19.79 17.34 31.22
N ILE A 499 -19.06 16.39 30.64
CA ILE A 499 -17.63 16.18 30.93
C ILE A 499 -16.70 17.12 30.14
N THR A 500 -17.24 17.81 29.14
CA THR A 500 -16.51 18.77 28.31
C THR A 500 -16.96 20.21 28.54
N SER A 501 -17.63 20.49 29.66
CA SER A 501 -18.16 21.84 29.95
C SER A 501 -17.09 22.95 29.92
N ALA A 502 -15.87 22.65 30.32
CA ALA A 502 -14.75 23.59 30.24
C ALA A 502 -14.26 23.84 28.81
N LEU A 503 -14.39 22.82 27.92
CA LEU A 503 -14.09 22.93 26.48
C LEU A 503 -15.23 23.63 25.71
N TYR A 504 -16.46 23.52 26.24
CA TYR A 504 -17.65 24.06 25.64
C TYR A 504 -17.97 25.51 26.01
N SER A 505 -17.67 25.93 27.27
CA SER A 505 -18.07 27.24 27.83
C SER A 505 -17.21 28.41 27.35
N GLN A 506 -16.16 28.14 26.60
CA GLN A 506 -15.24 29.17 26.15
C GLN A 506 -15.23 29.20 24.64
N GLU A 507 -15.67 30.29 24.11
CA GLU A 507 -15.82 30.64 22.69
C GLU A 507 -14.60 30.26 21.89
N LEU A 508 -14.69 29.17 21.15
CA LEU A 508 -13.78 28.82 20.08
C LEU A 508 -14.23 29.56 18.81
N HIS A 509 -14.04 30.88 18.83
CA HIS A 509 -14.31 31.67 17.65
C HIS A 509 -13.17 31.47 16.65
N MET A 510 -13.38 30.64 15.64
CA MET A 510 -12.52 30.58 14.47
C MET A 510 -13.33 31.12 13.28
N HIS A 511 -12.70 31.97 12.50
CA HIS A 511 -13.37 32.52 11.33
C HIS A 511 -13.77 31.41 10.35
N ASP A 512 -14.96 31.52 9.75
CA ASP A 512 -15.56 30.51 8.87
C ASP A 512 -14.64 29.95 7.79
N LYS A 513 -13.77 30.80 7.22
CA LYS A 513 -12.84 30.41 6.17
C LYS A 513 -11.64 29.61 6.67
N ASP A 514 -11.25 29.78 7.91
CA ASP A 514 -10.03 29.22 8.44
C ASP A 514 -10.22 27.77 8.95
N ILE A 515 -11.38 27.47 9.54
CA ILE A 515 -11.72 26.07 9.91
C ILE A 515 -12.02 25.23 8.67
N GLU A 516 -12.55 25.84 7.63
CA GLU A 516 -12.80 25.14 6.35
C GLU A 516 -11.53 24.51 5.75
N GLN A 517 -10.38 24.96 6.15
CA GLN A 517 -9.11 24.60 5.56
C GLN A 517 -8.29 23.58 6.36
N ARG A 518 -8.68 23.26 7.61
CA ARG A 518 -7.91 22.42 8.52
C ARG A 518 -8.70 21.19 8.92
N VAL A 519 -8.10 20.06 8.83
CA VAL A 519 -8.73 18.77 9.18
C VAL A 519 -7.86 17.96 10.12
N GLN A 520 -6.54 18.07 10.03
CA GLN A 520 -5.60 17.29 10.81
C GLN A 520 -4.75 18.21 11.71
N GLY A 521 -4.47 17.75 12.94
CA GLY A 521 -3.53 18.42 13.85
C GLY A 521 -4.07 19.67 14.58
N LEU A 522 -5.36 20.01 14.45
CA LEU A 522 -5.96 21.09 15.26
C LEU A 522 -6.16 20.70 16.72
N MET A 523 -6.26 19.42 16.97
CA MET A 523 -6.40 18.80 18.27
C MET A 523 -5.57 17.54 18.32
N ILE A 524 -4.84 17.37 19.40
CA ILE A 524 -4.08 16.16 19.70
C ILE A 524 -4.48 15.64 21.08
N THR A 525 -4.35 14.35 21.27
CA THR A 525 -4.58 13.68 22.56
C THR A 525 -3.37 12.84 22.91
N ALA A 526 -2.95 12.87 24.15
CA ALA A 526 -1.94 11.98 24.70
C ALA A 526 -2.01 11.96 26.23
N ASP A 527 -1.54 10.90 26.83
CA ASP A 527 -1.39 10.78 28.29
C ASP A 527 -0.11 11.52 28.75
N PHE A 528 -0.19 12.84 28.83
CA PHE A 528 0.99 13.67 29.13
C PHE A 528 1.47 13.55 30.59
N ASP A 529 0.62 13.13 31.50
CA ASP A 529 1.02 12.92 32.89
C ASP A 529 1.19 11.44 33.27
N MET A 530 1.12 10.55 32.25
CA MET A 530 1.41 9.11 32.35
C MET A 530 0.52 8.40 33.40
N ASN A 531 -0.73 8.83 33.56
CA ASN A 531 -1.69 8.21 34.45
C ASN A 531 -2.71 7.30 33.77
N GLY A 532 -2.61 7.17 32.44
CA GLY A 532 -3.49 6.39 31.56
C GLY A 532 -4.75 7.12 31.12
N ARG A 533 -4.90 8.40 31.44
CA ARG A 533 -6.04 9.22 31.01
C ARG A 533 -5.55 10.31 30.05
N PRO A 534 -5.80 10.17 28.77
CA PRO A 534 -5.27 11.13 27.82
C PRO A 534 -5.84 12.53 28.03
N GLU A 535 -4.95 13.51 27.95
CA GLU A 535 -5.23 14.93 27.88
C GLU A 535 -5.54 15.36 26.47
N ILE A 536 -5.96 16.63 26.33
CA ILE A 536 -6.26 17.25 25.05
C ILE A 536 -5.45 18.54 24.91
N VAL A 537 -4.71 18.71 23.81
CA VAL A 537 -4.20 20.02 23.39
C VAL A 537 -4.99 20.48 22.17
N VAL A 538 -5.57 21.65 22.22
CA VAL A 538 -6.40 22.21 21.15
C VAL A 538 -6.10 23.68 20.96
N PHE A 539 -6.17 24.16 19.72
CA PHE A 539 -6.12 25.58 19.42
C PHE A 539 -7.40 26.26 19.92
N LYS A 540 -7.25 27.11 20.92
CA LYS A 540 -8.34 27.83 21.56
C LYS A 540 -8.11 29.33 21.49
N ARG A 541 -9.17 30.10 21.26
CA ARG A 541 -9.12 31.57 21.27
C ARG A 541 -8.97 32.12 22.69
N GLY A 542 -8.15 33.17 22.83
CA GLY A 542 -7.99 33.88 24.09
C GLY A 542 -9.23 34.72 24.48
N ASN A 543 -9.41 34.93 25.83
CA ASN A 543 -10.50 35.69 26.39
C ASN A 543 -10.38 37.23 26.25
N ASP A 544 -9.54 37.73 25.34
CA ASP A 544 -9.34 39.17 25.19
C ASP A 544 -10.56 39.84 24.54
N THR A 545 -11.56 40.07 25.35
CA THR A 545 -12.72 40.91 25.05
C THR A 545 -12.31 42.39 25.10
N LYS A 546 -11.80 42.92 24.00
CA LYS A 546 -11.93 44.35 23.72
C LYS A 546 -13.24 44.55 22.96
N GLU A 547 -14.24 45.10 23.66
CA GLU A 547 -15.45 45.58 22.99
C GLU A 547 -15.09 46.56 21.89
N GLY A 548 -15.43 46.25 20.66
CA GLY A 548 -15.36 47.17 19.50
C GLY A 548 -14.31 46.87 18.44
N GLU A 549 -13.53 45.78 18.52
CA GLU A 549 -12.70 45.32 17.41
C GLU A 549 -13.42 44.25 16.58
N ASP A 550 -13.39 44.42 15.26
CA ASP A 550 -13.97 43.46 14.32
C ASP A 550 -13.44 42.05 14.60
N ASP A 551 -14.30 41.07 14.61
CA ASP A 551 -14.08 39.67 14.95
C ASP A 551 -12.99 38.94 14.12
N VAL A 552 -12.45 39.63 13.13
CA VAL A 552 -11.58 39.07 12.07
C VAL A 552 -10.11 38.86 12.50
N THR A 553 -9.67 39.35 13.66
CA THR A 553 -8.24 39.43 14.03
C THR A 553 -7.83 38.59 15.22
N ARG A 554 -8.70 37.74 15.77
CA ARG A 554 -8.38 37.02 17.02
C ARG A 554 -7.76 35.65 16.74
N ASN A 555 -6.52 35.48 17.19
CA ASN A 555 -5.75 34.25 17.05
C ASN A 555 -6.20 33.18 18.07
N ALA A 556 -6.29 31.92 17.65
CA ALA A 556 -6.47 30.79 18.53
C ALA A 556 -5.11 30.18 18.87
N TYR A 557 -4.81 29.99 20.15
CA TYR A 557 -3.54 29.45 20.63
C TYR A 557 -3.69 28.06 21.23
N PRO A 558 -2.64 27.22 21.21
CA PRO A 558 -2.67 25.92 21.85
C PRO A 558 -2.98 26.02 23.33
N THR A 559 -3.91 25.22 23.80
CA THR A 559 -4.33 25.15 25.20
C THR A 559 -4.44 23.71 25.63
N LEU A 560 -3.86 23.36 26.78
CA LEU A 560 -3.95 22.02 27.37
C LEU A 560 -5.18 21.93 28.27
N PHE A 561 -5.93 20.83 28.10
CA PHE A 561 -7.00 20.43 29.02
C PHE A 561 -6.63 19.11 29.68
N LYS A 562 -6.52 19.11 30.99
CA LYS A 562 -6.25 17.92 31.79
C LYS A 562 -7.50 17.06 31.97
N ASN A 563 -7.30 15.76 32.07
CA ASN A 563 -8.34 14.76 32.29
C ASN A 563 -8.34 14.31 33.75
N GLU A 564 -9.28 14.80 34.55
CA GLU A 564 -9.47 14.37 35.94
C GLU A 564 -10.69 13.47 36.07
N GLY A 565 -10.45 12.16 36.21
CA GLY A 565 -11.52 11.16 36.39
C GLY A 565 -12.51 11.07 35.21
N GLY A 566 -12.09 11.40 34.00
CA GLY A 566 -12.92 11.41 32.78
C GLY A 566 -13.64 12.74 32.56
N THR A 567 -13.29 13.81 33.29
CA THR A 567 -13.80 15.17 33.07
C THR A 567 -12.65 16.09 32.73
N PHE A 568 -12.82 16.97 31.75
CA PHE A 568 -11.75 17.84 31.25
C PHE A 568 -11.80 19.23 31.88
N TYR A 569 -10.63 19.72 32.29
CA TYR A 569 -10.44 21.03 32.88
C TYR A 569 -9.24 21.74 32.25
N GLY A 570 -9.28 23.05 32.11
CA GLY A 570 -8.13 23.82 31.64
C GLY A 570 -6.92 23.66 32.56
N ALA A 571 -5.77 23.34 32.02
CA ALA A 571 -4.51 23.31 32.74
C ALA A 571 -3.90 24.73 32.77
N ASN A 572 -3.32 25.08 33.90
CA ASN A 572 -2.66 26.40 34.04
C ASN A 572 -1.18 26.31 33.62
N ILE A 573 -0.96 26.18 32.33
CA ILE A 573 0.36 26.16 31.70
C ILE A 573 0.41 27.13 30.53
N THR A 574 1.61 27.56 30.17
CA THR A 574 1.85 28.41 29.00
C THR A 574 2.47 27.56 27.91
N LEU A 575 1.82 27.51 26.75
CA LEU A 575 2.31 26.91 25.53
C LEU A 575 2.71 28.01 24.51
N PRO A 576 3.45 27.66 23.42
CA PRO A 576 3.84 28.63 22.42
C PRO A 576 2.65 29.38 21.80
N GLU A 577 2.73 30.70 21.74
CA GLU A 577 1.66 31.55 21.18
C GLU A 577 1.74 31.60 19.65
N VAL A 578 1.43 30.48 19.00
CA VAL A 578 1.30 30.37 17.55
C VAL A 578 -0.13 30.04 17.17
N ALA A 579 -0.62 30.66 16.13
CA ALA A 579 -1.98 30.49 15.61
C ALA A 579 -1.97 29.82 14.23
N ASP A 580 -3.14 29.38 13.77
CA ASP A 580 -3.39 28.85 12.43
C ASP A 580 -2.54 27.64 12.04
N GLY A 581 -1.95 27.00 13.04
CA GLY A 581 -1.03 25.88 12.87
C GLY A 581 -1.66 24.52 13.00
N THR A 582 -0.80 23.53 13.03
CA THR A 582 -1.12 22.13 13.28
C THR A 582 -0.12 21.50 14.24
N MET A 583 -0.50 20.39 14.85
CA MET A 583 0.28 19.68 15.85
C MET A 583 0.40 18.20 15.52
N ALA A 584 1.51 17.57 15.94
CA ALA A 584 1.68 16.14 15.97
C ALA A 584 2.28 15.69 17.31
N VAL A 585 1.88 14.51 17.77
CA VAL A 585 2.38 13.86 18.98
C VAL A 585 3.47 12.85 18.62
N GLY A 586 4.42 12.64 19.52
CA GLY A 586 5.41 11.57 19.44
C GLY A 586 6.41 11.66 20.59
N ASP A 587 7.14 10.60 20.86
CA ASP A 587 8.27 10.56 21.81
C ASP A 587 9.54 11.03 21.09
N PHE A 588 9.75 12.35 20.99
CA PHE A 588 10.81 12.96 20.17
C PHE A 588 12.21 12.85 20.79
N ASN A 589 12.30 12.60 22.05
CA ASN A 589 13.57 12.50 22.79
C ASN A 589 13.86 11.09 23.32
N ASN A 590 13.00 10.12 22.99
CA ASN A 590 13.08 8.72 23.41
C ASN A 590 13.13 8.56 24.95
N ASP A 591 12.37 9.37 25.69
CA ASP A 591 12.32 9.28 27.15
C ASP A 591 11.06 8.53 27.65
N GLY A 592 10.21 8.05 26.73
CA GLY A 592 9.00 7.29 27.03
C GLY A 592 7.80 8.14 27.39
N ARG A 593 7.88 9.47 27.24
CA ARG A 593 6.76 10.39 27.45
C ARG A 593 6.32 10.99 26.13
N PRO A 594 5.02 11.16 25.90
CA PRO A 594 4.55 11.84 24.71
C PRO A 594 4.94 13.31 24.72
N ASP A 595 5.67 13.72 23.70
CA ASP A 595 5.99 15.10 23.34
C ASP A 595 5.06 15.58 22.23
N PHE A 596 5.17 16.83 21.80
CA PHE A 596 4.48 17.29 20.61
C PHE A 596 5.21 18.42 19.89
N VAL A 597 4.98 18.50 18.60
CA VAL A 597 5.48 19.56 17.75
C VAL A 597 4.31 20.43 17.30
N ILE A 598 4.54 21.75 17.17
CA ILE A 598 3.56 22.73 16.70
C ILE A 598 4.18 23.54 15.57
N THR A 599 3.46 23.72 14.48
CA THR A 599 3.73 24.76 13.49
C THR A 599 2.62 25.80 13.47
N GLY A 600 2.92 27.03 13.09
CA GLY A 600 1.93 28.11 13.06
C GLY A 600 2.56 29.48 12.83
N ARG A 601 1.77 30.53 13.08
CA ARG A 601 2.23 31.92 12.97
C ARG A 601 2.01 32.70 14.26
N THR A 602 2.91 33.65 14.55
CA THR A 602 2.70 34.65 15.61
C THR A 602 1.61 35.66 15.24
N SER A 603 1.21 36.50 16.18
CA SER A 603 0.31 37.65 15.92
C SER A 603 0.83 38.60 14.85
N GLU A 604 2.14 38.67 14.65
CA GLU A 604 2.83 39.46 13.65
C GLU A 604 2.97 38.76 12.29
N GLY A 605 2.43 37.51 12.17
CA GLY A 605 2.47 36.74 10.94
C GLY A 605 3.74 35.91 10.71
N VAL A 606 4.69 35.92 11.65
CA VAL A 606 5.95 35.16 11.54
C VAL A 606 5.66 33.66 11.72
N ARG A 607 6.05 32.84 10.73
CA ARG A 607 5.94 31.38 10.77
C ARG A 607 6.96 30.80 11.74
N GLN A 608 6.54 29.84 12.55
CA GLN A 608 7.39 29.19 13.56
C GLN A 608 7.08 27.71 13.69
N ILE A 609 8.08 26.93 14.08
CA ILE A 609 7.96 25.54 14.52
C ILE A 609 8.49 25.46 15.94
N TRP A 610 7.76 24.78 16.81
CA TRP A 610 8.12 24.54 18.18
C TRP A 610 8.08 23.07 18.49
N LEU A 611 9.09 22.57 19.19
CA LEU A 611 9.13 21.26 19.80
C LEU A 611 8.92 21.43 21.32
N CYS A 612 7.88 20.79 21.87
CA CYS A 612 7.54 20.84 23.28
C CYS A 612 7.79 19.47 23.90
N LEU A 613 8.96 19.32 24.54
CA LEU A 613 9.36 18.10 25.24
C LEU A 613 8.64 18.03 26.61
N ASN A 614 8.01 16.91 26.85
CA ASN A 614 7.25 16.67 28.07
C ASN A 614 8.18 16.38 29.28
N THR A 615 8.17 17.25 30.25
CA THR A 615 8.94 17.12 31.50
C THR A 615 8.05 16.87 32.71
N THR A 616 6.81 16.48 32.49
CA THR A 616 5.84 16.15 33.54
C THR A 616 6.28 14.94 34.35
N VAL A 617 6.35 15.06 35.66
CA VAL A 617 6.80 14.00 36.57
C VAL A 617 5.74 13.55 37.56
N SER A 618 4.63 14.26 37.65
CA SER A 618 3.56 14.01 38.62
C SER A 618 2.20 14.21 37.98
N GLU A 619 1.25 13.41 38.35
CA GLU A 619 -0.14 13.49 37.95
C GLU A 619 -0.70 14.93 38.10
N HIS A 620 -1.30 15.46 37.03
CA HIS A 620 -1.89 16.79 36.92
C HIS A 620 -0.96 17.99 37.15
N GLN A 621 0.37 17.78 37.16
CA GLN A 621 1.38 18.85 37.25
C GLN A 621 2.18 18.91 35.94
N TYR A 622 1.54 19.44 34.91
CA TYR A 622 2.10 19.48 33.56
C TYR A 622 3.26 20.45 33.46
N SER A 623 4.30 20.00 32.79
CA SER A 623 5.50 20.78 32.47
C SER A 623 6.04 20.40 31.10
N PHE A 624 6.32 21.40 30.25
CA PHE A 624 6.90 21.22 28.94
C PHE A 624 8.09 22.14 28.74
N ASN A 625 9.18 21.60 28.21
CA ASN A 625 10.28 22.39 27.71
C ASN A 625 10.06 22.68 26.23
N CYS A 626 9.38 23.77 25.92
CA CYS A 626 9.08 24.20 24.55
C CYS A 626 10.24 25.00 23.96
N GLN A 627 10.81 24.52 22.86
CA GLN A 627 11.92 25.15 22.15
C GLN A 627 11.51 25.49 20.75
N GLN A 628 11.76 26.74 20.33
CA GLN A 628 11.57 27.13 18.94
C GLN A 628 12.70 26.58 18.08
N LEU A 629 12.35 25.87 17.01
CA LEU A 629 13.27 25.35 16.02
C LEU A 629 13.59 26.46 14.98
N THR A 630 14.33 27.49 15.41
CA THR A 630 14.54 28.71 14.62
C THR A 630 15.22 28.47 13.27
N GLY A 631 16.05 27.42 13.14
CA GLY A 631 16.66 26.99 11.90
C GLY A 631 15.67 26.42 10.87
N LEU A 632 14.41 26.15 11.28
CA LEU A 632 13.38 25.54 10.44
C LEU A 632 12.22 26.48 10.09
N ASN A 633 12.31 27.77 10.43
CA ASN A 633 11.21 28.72 10.19
C ASN A 633 10.76 28.79 8.72
N GLN A 634 11.68 28.54 7.76
CA GLN A 634 11.34 28.48 6.33
C GLN A 634 10.42 27.32 5.96
N TYR A 635 10.34 26.28 6.78
CA TYR A 635 9.47 25.12 6.61
C TYR A 635 8.18 25.21 7.42
N ALA A 636 8.05 26.22 8.26
CA ALA A 636 6.90 26.45 9.08
C ALA A 636 5.68 26.88 8.26
N THR A 637 4.54 26.26 8.49
CA THR A 637 3.34 26.42 7.69
C THR A 637 2.12 26.75 8.53
N ILE A 638 1.08 27.22 7.85
CA ILE A 638 -0.30 27.27 8.31
C ILE A 638 -1.18 26.51 7.32
N PHE A 639 -2.41 26.18 7.70
CA PHE A 639 -3.43 25.54 6.86
C PHE A 639 -2.95 24.24 6.19
N GLY A 640 -2.10 23.48 6.87
CA GLY A 640 -1.57 22.21 6.39
C GLY A 640 -1.79 21.07 7.36
N ALA A 641 -0.93 20.11 7.29
CA ALA A 641 -0.81 19.00 8.21
C ALA A 641 0.65 18.83 8.65
N ILE A 642 0.84 18.25 9.83
CA ILE A 642 2.13 17.77 10.31
C ILE A 642 1.96 16.35 10.81
N ALA A 643 2.92 15.49 10.50
CA ALA A 643 2.99 14.12 10.98
C ALA A 643 4.42 13.80 11.41
N ALA A 644 4.58 12.87 12.33
CA ALA A 644 5.87 12.43 12.84
C ALA A 644 5.99 10.91 12.68
N ALA A 645 7.13 10.47 12.14
CA ALA A 645 7.49 9.06 12.03
C ALA A 645 9.01 8.94 11.88
N ASP A 646 9.58 7.78 12.20
CA ASP A 646 10.97 7.47 11.88
C ASP A 646 11.04 7.01 10.41
N LEU A 647 11.52 7.86 9.55
CA LEU A 647 11.53 7.64 8.09
C LEU A 647 12.84 7.00 7.60
N ASN A 648 13.90 7.06 8.40
CA ASN A 648 15.22 6.56 8.03
C ASN A 648 15.70 5.39 8.92
N ASN A 649 14.86 4.94 9.87
CA ASN A 649 15.14 3.87 10.81
C ASN A 649 16.38 4.14 11.70
N ASP A 650 16.56 5.41 12.11
CA ASP A 650 17.64 5.80 13.05
C ASP A 650 17.17 5.90 14.51
N GLY A 651 15.91 5.58 14.77
CA GLY A 651 15.32 5.60 16.11
C GLY A 651 14.78 6.97 16.54
N LEU A 652 14.88 8.01 15.69
CA LEU A 652 14.40 9.36 15.97
C LEU A 652 13.17 9.67 15.12
N LEU A 653 12.23 10.43 15.70
CA LEU A 653 11.06 10.86 14.93
C LEU A 653 11.41 12.03 14.00
N ASP A 654 11.15 11.83 12.72
CA ASP A 654 11.23 12.83 11.66
C ASP A 654 9.90 13.57 11.50
N LEU A 655 9.90 14.65 10.72
CA LEU A 655 8.71 15.48 10.50
C LEU A 655 8.34 15.52 9.02
N VAL A 656 7.05 15.37 8.75
CA VAL A 656 6.45 15.66 7.44
C VAL A 656 5.52 16.85 7.60
N ILE A 657 5.79 17.93 6.86
CA ILE A 657 5.08 19.21 7.02
C ILE A 657 4.55 19.66 5.66
N THR A 658 3.25 19.91 5.60
CA THR A 658 2.58 20.52 4.45
C THR A 658 1.92 21.83 4.85
N GLY A 659 1.49 22.64 3.90
CA GLY A 659 0.75 23.85 4.17
C GLY A 659 1.24 25.08 3.42
N GLU A 660 0.75 26.25 3.83
CA GLU A 660 1.10 27.54 3.26
C GLU A 660 2.28 28.18 4.01
N THR A 661 3.31 28.54 3.29
CA THR A 661 4.50 29.24 3.79
C THR A 661 4.24 30.74 4.05
N ALA A 662 5.25 31.45 4.53
CA ALA A 662 5.18 32.91 4.71
C ALA A 662 5.04 33.68 3.40
N THR A 663 5.42 33.09 2.27
CA THR A 663 5.30 33.68 0.93
C THR A 663 4.00 33.27 0.22
N SER A 664 3.09 32.59 0.94
CA SER A 664 1.84 32.03 0.40
C SER A 664 2.04 30.92 -0.64
N ASP A 665 3.26 30.36 -0.70
CA ASP A 665 3.52 29.16 -1.50
C ASP A 665 3.06 27.92 -0.74
N HIS A 666 2.57 26.91 -1.46
CA HIS A 666 2.24 25.61 -0.88
C HIS A 666 3.47 24.73 -0.87
N THR A 667 3.67 23.99 0.22
CA THR A 667 4.87 23.17 0.41
C THR A 667 4.54 21.77 0.89
N PHE A 668 5.50 20.87 0.63
CA PHE A 668 5.59 19.54 1.20
C PHE A 668 7.05 19.32 1.60
N ASN A 669 7.32 19.28 2.89
CA ASN A 669 8.67 19.15 3.42
C ASN A 669 8.80 17.89 4.26
N ILE A 670 9.92 17.19 4.10
CA ILE A 670 10.36 16.08 4.95
C ILE A 670 11.63 16.56 5.64
N LEU A 671 11.64 16.52 6.96
CA LEU A 671 12.73 16.97 7.81
C LEU A 671 13.21 15.80 8.65
N LEU A 672 14.40 15.28 8.33
CA LEU A 672 15.02 14.16 9.06
C LEU A 672 15.69 14.67 10.33
N ASN A 673 15.34 14.07 11.46
CA ASN A 673 15.88 14.40 12.79
C ASN A 673 17.30 13.85 12.92
N GLN A 674 18.24 14.70 13.28
CA GLN A 674 19.66 14.34 13.47
C GLN A 674 20.05 14.27 14.95
N GLY A 675 19.06 14.26 15.85
CA GLY A 675 19.27 14.36 17.29
C GLY A 675 19.58 15.76 17.79
N GLY A 676 19.35 16.00 19.06
CA GLY A 676 19.63 17.29 19.72
C GLY A 676 18.83 18.46 19.13
N ASN A 677 17.61 18.21 18.65
CA ASN A 677 16.71 19.18 18.01
C ASN A 677 17.22 19.74 16.66
N ASN A 678 18.11 19.02 15.98
CA ASN A 678 18.59 19.37 14.65
C ASN A 678 17.87 18.54 13.59
N PHE A 679 17.48 19.19 12.49
CA PHE A 679 16.78 18.54 11.38
C PHE A 679 17.43 18.91 10.05
N THR A 680 17.46 17.96 9.13
CA THR A 680 17.93 18.13 7.75
C THR A 680 16.77 17.93 6.78
N ALA A 681 16.57 18.89 5.87
CA ALA A 681 15.52 18.79 4.87
C ALA A 681 15.92 17.85 3.72
N VAL A 682 14.99 17.01 3.30
CA VAL A 682 15.07 16.20 2.07
C VAL A 682 14.78 17.09 0.86
N ASP A 683 15.39 16.79 -0.29
CA ASP A 683 15.07 17.49 -1.55
C ASP A 683 13.59 17.22 -1.93
N ASN A 684 12.80 18.28 -1.93
CA ASN A 684 11.36 18.26 -2.20
C ASN A 684 10.97 18.77 -3.60
N SER A 685 11.94 18.95 -4.49
CA SER A 685 11.72 19.55 -5.82
C SER A 685 10.68 18.81 -6.67
N ASN A 686 10.47 17.54 -6.41
CA ASN A 686 9.50 16.66 -7.10
C ASN A 686 8.24 16.38 -6.26
N PHE A 687 8.06 16.99 -5.09
CA PHE A 687 6.88 16.76 -4.25
C PHE A 687 5.78 17.77 -4.58
N PRO A 688 4.50 17.39 -4.47
CA PRO A 688 3.41 18.31 -4.66
C PRO A 688 3.37 19.31 -3.48
N GLY A 689 3.40 20.62 -3.74
CA GLY A 689 3.07 21.59 -2.70
C GLY A 689 1.60 21.46 -2.30
N LEU A 690 1.30 21.26 -1.01
CA LEU A 690 -0.05 21.00 -0.52
C LEU A 690 -0.47 21.98 0.56
N HIS A 691 -1.76 22.32 0.55
CA HIS A 691 -2.44 22.95 1.68
C HIS A 691 -3.80 22.27 1.93
N CYS A 692 -4.44 22.55 3.07
CA CYS A 692 -5.68 21.89 3.48
C CYS A 692 -5.59 20.37 3.42
N SER A 693 -4.46 19.83 3.83
CA SER A 693 -4.03 18.44 3.58
C SER A 693 -4.29 17.51 4.77
N GLY A 694 -4.30 16.22 4.47
CA GLY A 694 -4.20 15.12 5.40
C GLY A 694 -3.01 14.25 5.04
N LEU A 695 -2.34 13.73 6.07
CA LEU A 695 -1.18 12.85 5.98
C LEU A 695 -1.42 11.58 6.80
N ASP A 696 -0.88 10.47 6.35
CA ASP A 696 -0.69 9.25 7.15
C ASP A 696 0.58 8.54 6.71
N ILE A 697 1.28 7.91 7.64
CA ILE A 697 2.63 7.37 7.40
C ILE A 697 2.66 5.91 7.85
N CYS A 698 3.06 5.02 6.93
CA CYS A 698 3.14 3.59 7.17
C CYS A 698 3.98 2.91 6.09
N ASP A 699 4.72 1.86 6.40
CA ASP A 699 5.36 1.01 5.39
C ASP A 699 4.28 0.30 4.57
N LEU A 700 4.12 0.70 3.31
CA LEU A 700 3.09 0.18 2.42
C LEU A 700 3.55 -1.02 1.59
N ASN A 701 4.83 -1.11 1.29
CA ASN A 701 5.37 -2.16 0.43
C ASN A 701 6.07 -3.29 1.21
N GLY A 702 6.21 -3.15 2.54
CA GLY A 702 6.82 -4.15 3.41
C GLY A 702 8.33 -4.22 3.34
N ASP A 703 8.99 -3.12 2.96
CA ASP A 703 10.46 -3.05 2.88
C ASP A 703 11.12 -2.61 4.19
N GLY A 704 10.32 -2.25 5.19
CA GLY A 704 10.75 -1.84 6.52
C GLY A 704 10.93 -0.33 6.68
N TYR A 705 10.71 0.47 5.62
CA TYR A 705 10.75 1.93 5.67
C TYR A 705 9.36 2.52 5.50
N ALA A 706 9.04 3.50 6.33
CA ALA A 706 7.71 4.09 6.30
C ALA A 706 7.53 5.01 5.08
N ASP A 707 6.41 4.83 4.35
CA ASP A 707 5.97 5.63 3.21
C ASP A 707 4.99 6.70 3.65
N ILE A 708 4.77 7.72 2.82
CA ILE A 708 3.92 8.86 3.17
C ILE A 708 2.72 8.92 2.24
N ALA A 709 1.53 8.66 2.75
CA ALA A 709 0.27 8.89 2.04
C ALA A 709 -0.22 10.32 2.28
N TYR A 710 -0.69 10.97 1.23
CA TYR A 710 -1.13 12.37 1.30
C TYR A 710 -2.40 12.64 0.50
N GLN A 711 -3.15 13.63 0.96
CA GLN A 711 -4.29 14.23 0.28
C GLN A 711 -4.30 15.73 0.53
N GLY A 712 -4.60 16.55 -0.47
CA GLY A 712 -4.62 17.99 -0.30
C GLY A 712 -4.94 18.76 -1.57
N ALA A 713 -4.85 20.08 -1.50
CA ALA A 713 -4.93 20.97 -2.64
C ALA A 713 -3.55 21.47 -3.03
N SER A 714 -3.23 21.43 -4.32
CA SER A 714 -1.92 21.84 -4.85
C SER A 714 -1.90 23.26 -5.44
N ASP A 715 -3.07 23.93 -5.53
CA ASP A 715 -3.19 25.30 -5.98
C ASP A 715 -3.97 26.19 -5.00
N GLY A 716 -3.73 27.50 -5.06
CA GLY A 716 -4.33 28.48 -4.17
C GLY A 716 -5.83 28.73 -4.40
N ASP A 717 -6.40 28.25 -5.49
CA ASP A 717 -7.77 28.61 -5.88
C ASP A 717 -8.81 27.51 -5.56
N ARG A 718 -8.42 26.48 -4.78
CA ARG A 718 -9.33 25.41 -4.27
C ARG A 718 -10.15 24.66 -5.31
N LYS A 719 -10.06 25.04 -6.59
CA LYS A 719 -10.96 24.52 -7.62
C LYS A 719 -10.30 23.52 -8.56
N ASP A 720 -9.02 23.65 -8.84
CA ASP A 720 -8.36 22.90 -9.90
C ASP A 720 -7.18 22.05 -9.42
N GLY A 721 -6.57 22.34 -8.27
CA GLY A 721 -5.45 21.57 -7.73
C GLY A 721 -5.88 20.53 -6.73
N ALA A 722 -6.16 19.33 -7.19
CA ALA A 722 -6.41 18.17 -6.33
C ALA A 722 -5.18 17.28 -6.35
N ALA A 723 -4.75 16.80 -5.20
CA ALA A 723 -3.65 15.84 -5.11
C ALA A 723 -3.94 14.76 -4.06
N THR A 724 -3.88 13.51 -4.49
CA THR A 724 -3.91 12.33 -3.64
C THR A 724 -2.84 11.38 -4.14
N GLY A 725 -1.96 10.94 -3.25
CA GLY A 725 -0.85 10.08 -3.66
C GLY A 725 -0.09 9.48 -2.50
N VAL A 726 1.00 8.83 -2.84
CA VAL A 726 1.97 8.25 -1.90
C VAL A 726 3.37 8.61 -2.36
N LEU A 727 4.21 9.02 -1.44
CA LEU A 727 5.66 9.09 -1.61
C LEU A 727 6.26 7.81 -1.03
N MET A 728 6.89 7.01 -1.90
CA MET A 728 7.58 5.78 -1.51
C MET A 728 8.98 6.11 -1.00
N ASN A 729 9.30 5.63 0.19
CA ASN A 729 10.62 5.75 0.79
C ASN A 729 11.60 4.80 0.10
N GLN A 730 12.76 5.28 -0.30
CA GLN A 730 13.77 4.48 -0.99
C GLN A 730 14.77 3.79 -0.03
N GLY A 731 14.61 4.00 1.28
CA GLY A 731 15.51 3.46 2.30
C GLY A 731 16.90 4.10 2.36
N ASP A 732 17.12 5.17 1.62
CA ASP A 732 18.38 5.94 1.59
C ASP A 732 18.20 7.43 1.97
N GLY A 733 17.03 7.76 2.54
CA GLY A 733 16.64 9.12 2.90
C GLY A 733 16.01 9.91 1.74
N THR A 734 15.80 9.28 0.58
CA THR A 734 15.10 9.87 -0.55
C THR A 734 13.72 9.26 -0.75
N PHE A 735 12.85 9.99 -1.45
CA PHE A 735 11.47 9.60 -1.70
C PHE A 735 11.13 9.75 -3.18
N SER A 736 10.35 8.81 -3.70
CA SER A 736 9.83 8.84 -5.07
C SER A 736 8.31 8.89 -5.08
N SER A 737 7.75 9.74 -5.93
CA SER A 737 6.33 9.73 -6.20
C SER A 737 6.02 8.62 -7.21
N PHE A 738 4.98 7.85 -6.92
CA PHE A 738 4.40 6.89 -7.84
C PHE A 738 3.01 7.37 -8.23
N ASP A 739 2.68 7.19 -9.50
CA ASP A 739 1.36 7.56 -9.99
C ASP A 739 0.40 6.39 -9.74
N PHE A 740 -0.35 6.49 -8.67
CA PHE A 740 -1.43 5.57 -8.33
C PHE A 740 -2.74 6.07 -8.93
N ASP A 741 -3.61 5.11 -9.30
CA ASP A 741 -4.97 5.42 -9.78
C ASP A 741 -5.91 5.83 -8.62
N PHE A 742 -5.48 6.76 -7.80
CA PHE A 742 -6.32 7.31 -6.75
C PHE A 742 -7.25 8.39 -7.27
N ILE A 743 -8.45 8.46 -6.69
CA ILE A 743 -9.31 9.61 -6.92
C ILE A 743 -8.57 10.88 -6.50
N GLN A 744 -8.52 11.86 -7.39
CA GLN A 744 -7.88 13.13 -7.09
C GLN A 744 -8.90 14.03 -6.37
N LEU A 745 -8.63 14.32 -5.10
CA LEU A 745 -9.55 15.02 -4.23
C LEU A 745 -8.98 16.38 -3.84
N ARG A 746 -9.87 17.36 -3.80
CA ARG A 746 -9.56 18.70 -3.30
C ARG A 746 -9.37 18.66 -1.78
N GLY A 747 -8.63 19.61 -1.25
CA GLY A 747 -8.29 19.71 0.16
C GLY A 747 -9.48 19.75 1.14
N GLY A 748 -9.20 19.63 2.41
CA GLY A 748 -10.17 19.60 3.52
C GLY A 748 -10.71 18.20 3.80
N GLY A 749 -9.95 17.17 3.54
CA GLY A 749 -10.24 15.79 3.88
C GLY A 749 -9.08 15.10 4.60
N THR A 750 -9.19 13.83 4.79
CA THR A 750 -8.19 12.98 5.44
C THR A 750 -7.85 11.77 4.59
N ILE A 751 -6.69 11.21 4.86
CA ILE A 751 -6.25 9.92 4.36
C ILE A 751 -5.89 9.06 5.57
N ARG A 752 -6.24 7.76 5.54
CA ARG A 752 -5.94 6.81 6.61
C ARG A 752 -5.51 5.48 6.05
N LEU A 753 -4.54 4.89 6.69
CA LEU A 753 -3.89 3.64 6.35
C LEU A 753 -4.17 2.58 7.41
N ALA A 754 -4.64 1.40 7.04
CA ALA A 754 -4.82 0.29 7.97
C ALA A 754 -5.00 -1.03 7.22
N ASP A 755 -4.54 -2.14 7.79
CA ASP A 755 -4.87 -3.50 7.35
C ASP A 755 -6.23 -3.92 7.94
N TYR A 756 -7.30 -3.24 7.49
CA TYR A 756 -8.65 -3.51 8.02
C TYR A 756 -9.19 -4.88 7.57
N ASN A 757 -8.81 -5.35 6.40
CA ASN A 757 -9.27 -6.61 5.84
C ASN A 757 -8.38 -7.80 6.27
N ARG A 758 -7.36 -7.54 7.09
CA ARG A 758 -6.50 -8.54 7.74
C ARG A 758 -5.81 -9.48 6.75
N ASN A 759 -5.44 -8.98 5.58
CA ASN A 759 -4.72 -9.74 4.57
C ASN A 759 -3.19 -9.55 4.64
N GLY A 760 -2.69 -8.83 5.64
CA GLY A 760 -1.28 -8.51 5.83
C GLY A 760 -0.78 -7.35 4.98
N ASN A 761 -1.65 -6.67 4.23
CA ASN A 761 -1.31 -5.51 3.42
C ASN A 761 -2.10 -4.29 3.88
N VAL A 762 -1.47 -3.13 3.85
CA VAL A 762 -2.09 -1.89 4.31
C VAL A 762 -3.02 -1.34 3.25
N SER A 763 -4.29 -1.21 3.58
CA SER A 763 -5.32 -0.56 2.76
C SER A 763 -5.34 0.94 3.00
N LEU A 764 -5.91 1.70 2.08
CA LEU A 764 -5.98 3.16 2.10
C LEU A 764 -7.43 3.61 2.02
N ALA A 765 -7.86 4.46 2.95
CA ALA A 765 -9.11 5.19 2.86
C ALA A 765 -8.82 6.68 2.68
N VAL A 766 -9.49 7.32 1.74
CA VAL A 766 -9.29 8.74 1.44
C VAL A 766 -10.62 9.46 1.27
N MET A 767 -10.69 10.66 1.79
CA MET A 767 -11.78 11.58 1.52
C MET A 767 -11.29 12.99 1.28
N GLY A 768 -12.09 13.76 0.56
CA GLY A 768 -11.84 15.16 0.27
C GLY A 768 -13.10 15.85 -0.24
N TYR A 769 -12.98 17.01 -0.86
CA TYR A 769 -14.12 17.75 -1.34
C TYR A 769 -14.57 17.26 -2.73
N GLY A 770 -15.79 16.70 -2.84
CA GLY A 770 -16.39 16.24 -4.10
C GLY A 770 -17.64 15.40 -3.92
N GLU A 771 -18.43 15.25 -4.98
CA GLU A 771 -19.59 14.34 -4.99
C GLU A 771 -19.16 12.87 -4.89
N ASP A 772 -18.03 12.51 -5.52
CA ASP A 772 -17.36 11.23 -5.35
C ASP A 772 -16.14 11.38 -4.43
N GLY A 773 -16.29 12.13 -3.35
CA GLY A 773 -15.18 12.58 -2.50
C GLY A 773 -14.70 11.57 -1.47
N PHE A 774 -15.06 10.30 -1.59
CA PHE A 774 -14.64 9.23 -0.68
C PHE A 774 -14.33 7.95 -1.45
N ALA A 775 -13.23 7.30 -1.08
CA ALA A 775 -12.87 5.98 -1.59
C ALA A 775 -12.07 5.17 -0.58
N VAL A 776 -12.19 3.86 -0.68
CA VAL A 776 -11.33 2.88 -0.02
C VAL A 776 -10.60 2.08 -1.10
N TYR A 777 -9.32 1.82 -0.87
CA TYR A 777 -8.46 1.03 -1.75
C TYR A 777 -7.84 -0.11 -0.97
N ASP A 778 -8.09 -1.34 -1.42
CA ASP A 778 -7.38 -2.50 -0.92
C ASP A 778 -6.04 -2.63 -1.64
N GLN A 779 -4.99 -2.87 -0.87
CA GLN A 779 -3.72 -3.26 -1.44
C GLN A 779 -3.80 -4.71 -1.93
N MET A 780 -3.38 -4.93 -3.16
CA MET A 780 -3.24 -6.27 -3.71
C MET A 780 -2.00 -6.96 -3.10
N PRO A 781 -2.09 -8.25 -2.77
CA PRO A 781 -0.94 -8.98 -2.26
C PRO A 781 0.23 -8.91 -3.25
N ILE A 782 1.38 -8.44 -2.81
CA ILE A 782 2.64 -8.51 -3.55
C ILE A 782 3.28 -9.85 -3.18
N ALA A 783 3.59 -10.69 -4.17
CA ALA A 783 4.39 -11.86 -3.89
C ALA A 783 5.76 -11.40 -3.35
N PRO A 784 6.24 -11.96 -2.22
CA PRO A 784 7.54 -11.58 -1.69
C PRO A 784 8.60 -11.82 -2.75
N SER A 785 9.36 -10.78 -3.09
CA SER A 785 10.52 -10.94 -3.99
C SER A 785 11.52 -11.88 -3.36
N PRO A 786 12.04 -12.89 -4.11
CA PRO A 786 13.14 -13.73 -3.61
C PRO A 786 14.39 -12.93 -3.24
N VAL A 787 14.52 -11.72 -3.74
CA VAL A 787 15.65 -10.81 -3.47
C VAL A 787 15.36 -9.94 -2.25
N ALA A 788 14.14 -9.43 -2.09
CA ALA A 788 13.70 -8.61 -0.96
C ALA A 788 13.57 -9.42 0.35
N ALA A 789 13.28 -10.71 0.27
CA ALA A 789 13.20 -11.60 1.43
C ALA A 789 14.51 -11.67 2.28
N LYS A 790 15.59 -11.02 1.85
CA LYS A 790 16.82 -10.87 2.62
C LYS A 790 16.91 -9.58 3.45
N LYS A 791 16.01 -8.62 3.26
CA LYS A 791 16.06 -7.29 3.91
C LYS A 791 14.81 -6.94 4.70
N ALA A 792 13.64 -7.43 4.32
CA ALA A 792 12.40 -7.11 5.01
C ALA A 792 12.10 -8.11 6.13
N PRO A 793 11.50 -7.69 7.24
CA PRO A 793 10.81 -8.63 8.12
C PRO A 793 9.79 -9.39 7.27
N SER A 794 9.89 -10.72 7.28
CA SER A 794 9.08 -11.57 6.41
C SER A 794 7.60 -11.40 6.73
N ARG A 795 6.84 -10.77 5.83
CA ARG A 795 5.38 -10.88 5.82
C ARG A 795 5.04 -12.34 5.51
N VAL A 796 4.34 -13.00 6.38
CA VAL A 796 3.77 -14.31 6.07
C VAL A 796 2.47 -14.09 5.29
N ASN A 797 2.42 -14.57 4.06
CA ASN A 797 1.17 -14.68 3.32
C ASN A 797 0.24 -15.62 4.08
N PHE A 798 -0.92 -15.13 4.47
CA PHE A 798 -1.99 -15.94 5.01
C PHE A 798 -2.62 -16.78 3.90
N ALA A 799 -2.02 -17.90 3.59
CA ALA A 799 -2.71 -18.95 2.86
C ALA A 799 -3.47 -19.79 3.89
N ASP A 800 -4.78 -19.93 3.69
CA ASP A 800 -5.64 -20.87 4.39
C ASP A 800 -5.85 -20.66 5.91
N GLY A 801 -6.40 -19.50 6.31
CA GLY A 801 -7.00 -19.36 7.64
C GLY A 801 -6.05 -19.41 8.83
N ALA A 802 -4.75 -19.30 8.62
CA ALA A 802 -3.79 -19.12 9.69
C ALA A 802 -3.82 -17.66 10.17
N ASP A 803 -4.21 -17.46 11.40
CA ASP A 803 -4.39 -16.16 12.03
C ASP A 803 -3.08 -15.51 12.52
N GLU A 804 -1.91 -15.90 12.00
CA GLU A 804 -0.63 -15.55 12.58
C GLU A 804 0.28 -14.82 11.60
N ILE A 805 0.54 -13.55 11.87
CA ILE A 805 1.58 -12.77 11.21
C ILE A 805 2.90 -13.06 11.89
N SER A 806 3.92 -13.41 11.11
CA SER A 806 5.27 -13.60 11.61
C SER A 806 5.92 -12.25 11.88
N PHE A 807 6.27 -11.98 13.11
CA PHE A 807 7.02 -10.83 13.51
C PHE A 807 8.51 -11.22 13.59
N LYS A 808 9.39 -10.55 12.79
CA LYS A 808 10.84 -10.84 12.75
C LYS A 808 11.23 -12.32 12.69
N ASN A 809 10.58 -13.13 11.86
CA ASN A 809 10.81 -14.56 11.75
C ASN A 809 10.43 -15.40 13.00
N ASN A 810 9.85 -14.78 14.02
CA ASN A 810 9.29 -15.48 15.17
C ASN A 810 7.96 -14.86 15.57
N PRO A 811 6.82 -15.41 15.08
CA PRO A 811 5.47 -14.88 15.35
C PRO A 811 5.12 -14.89 16.84
N TYR A 812 5.82 -15.67 17.62
CA TYR A 812 5.57 -15.86 19.06
C TYR A 812 6.64 -15.20 19.94
N GLN A 813 7.46 -14.30 19.38
CA GLN A 813 8.46 -13.64 20.20
C GLN A 813 7.79 -12.78 21.28
N LYS A 814 7.91 -13.23 22.51
CA LYS A 814 7.54 -12.44 23.69
C LYS A 814 8.63 -11.40 23.94
N LEU A 815 8.22 -10.17 24.13
CA LEU A 815 9.08 -9.17 24.76
C LEU A 815 8.97 -9.34 26.26
N ASP A 816 10.08 -9.69 26.90
CA ASP A 816 10.13 -9.76 28.36
C ASP A 816 10.12 -8.34 28.93
N CYS A 817 9.09 -8.04 29.71
CA CYS A 817 8.91 -6.74 30.35
C CYS A 817 9.11 -6.86 31.87
N THR A 818 9.99 -6.06 32.42
CA THR A 818 10.23 -5.98 33.87
C THR A 818 9.47 -4.81 34.45
N LYS A 819 8.69 -5.06 35.52
CA LYS A 819 8.04 -4.01 36.34
C LYS A 819 8.83 -3.74 37.60
N THR A 820 9.13 -2.48 37.85
CA THR A 820 9.77 -2.00 39.06
C THR A 820 8.87 -0.99 39.77
N ASP A 821 8.61 -1.20 41.04
CA ASP A 821 7.88 -0.24 41.89
C ASP A 821 8.85 0.84 42.36
N LEU A 822 8.70 2.06 41.84
CA LEU A 822 9.59 3.17 42.15
C LEU A 822 9.23 3.82 43.48
N ASN A 823 7.94 3.95 43.75
CA ASN A 823 7.37 4.50 45.00
C ASN A 823 5.89 4.10 45.11
N ASP A 824 5.16 4.63 46.12
CA ASP A 824 3.75 4.27 46.34
C ASP A 824 2.78 4.67 45.23
N ASN A 825 3.22 5.51 44.29
CA ASN A 825 2.38 6.07 43.23
C ASN A 825 2.94 5.84 41.81
N GLN A 826 4.11 5.19 41.68
CA GLN A 826 4.78 5.05 40.39
C GLN A 826 5.35 3.66 40.19
N ILE A 827 5.21 3.17 38.94
CA ILE A 827 5.88 1.98 38.44
C ILE A 827 6.74 2.35 37.24
N GLN A 828 7.78 1.56 37.00
CA GLN A 828 8.55 1.58 35.75
C GLN A 828 8.43 0.24 35.05
N LEU A 829 8.15 0.27 33.75
CA LEU A 829 8.27 -0.88 32.89
C LEU A 829 9.55 -0.74 32.06
N SER A 830 10.27 -1.83 31.82
CA SER A 830 11.47 -1.84 30.96
C SER A 830 11.58 -3.15 30.19
N TRP A 831 12.18 -3.11 29.01
CA TRP A 831 12.33 -4.25 28.08
C TRP A 831 13.56 -4.08 27.18
N GLU A 832 13.90 -5.12 26.40
CA GLU A 832 14.99 -5.05 25.45
C GLU A 832 14.49 -4.54 24.08
N SER A 833 15.30 -3.70 23.42
CA SER A 833 15.00 -3.23 22.05
C SER A 833 15.07 -4.38 21.04
N LEU A 834 14.15 -4.36 20.08
CA LEU A 834 14.19 -5.24 18.92
C LEU A 834 14.94 -4.64 17.72
N GLY A 835 15.17 -3.33 17.74
CA GLY A 835 15.82 -2.54 16.69
C GLY A 835 15.29 -1.11 16.66
N ASP A 836 16.01 -0.24 15.97
CA ASP A 836 15.69 1.19 15.93
C ASP A 836 14.45 1.47 15.08
N GLU A 837 14.09 0.57 14.15
CA GLU A 837 12.90 0.67 13.31
C GLU A 837 11.58 0.45 14.07
N TYR A 838 11.61 -0.09 15.32
CA TYR A 838 10.40 -0.41 16.08
C TYR A 838 10.00 0.68 17.05
N SER A 839 8.69 0.83 17.21
CA SER A 839 8.07 1.51 18.33
C SER A 839 7.40 0.50 19.27
N TYR A 840 6.95 0.94 20.41
CA TYR A 840 6.43 0.05 21.47
C TYR A 840 5.13 0.57 22.04
N ASN A 841 4.26 -0.37 22.43
CA ASN A 841 3.07 -0.10 23.21
C ASN A 841 3.12 -0.91 24.52
N TYR A 842 2.90 -0.25 25.63
CA TYR A 842 2.75 -0.90 26.92
C TYR A 842 1.28 -1.06 27.27
N ILE A 843 0.93 -2.09 28.02
CA ILE A 843 -0.40 -2.32 28.56
C ILE A 843 -0.29 -2.65 30.04
N VAL A 844 -1.01 -1.91 30.88
CA VAL A 844 -1.18 -2.19 32.30
C VAL A 844 -2.67 -2.34 32.60
N LYS A 845 -3.08 -3.54 33.04
CA LYS A 845 -4.43 -3.78 33.56
C LYS A 845 -4.47 -3.45 35.03
N LEU A 846 -5.46 -2.69 35.47
CA LEU A 846 -5.67 -2.36 36.87
C LEU A 846 -6.73 -3.29 37.48
N LYS A 847 -6.75 -3.37 38.80
CA LYS A 847 -7.67 -4.22 39.57
C LYS A 847 -9.14 -3.81 39.46
N ASP A 848 -9.40 -2.54 39.14
CA ASP A 848 -10.74 -2.01 38.87
C ASP A 848 -11.24 -2.32 37.45
N GLY A 849 -10.41 -2.99 36.62
CA GLY A 849 -10.72 -3.35 35.25
C GLY A 849 -10.30 -2.30 34.21
N SER A 850 -9.82 -1.13 34.63
CA SER A 850 -9.32 -0.10 33.73
C SER A 850 -7.93 -0.46 33.19
N MET A 851 -7.56 0.14 32.03
CA MET A 851 -6.32 -0.09 31.34
C MET A 851 -5.53 1.19 31.14
N VAL A 852 -4.20 1.07 31.18
CA VAL A 852 -3.23 2.12 30.88
C VAL A 852 -2.36 1.64 29.72
N TYR A 853 -2.26 2.42 28.68
CA TYR A 853 -1.50 2.07 27.46
C TYR A 853 -1.05 3.35 26.71
N ALA A 854 -0.07 3.25 25.84
CA ALA A 854 0.27 4.33 24.93
C ALA A 854 -0.74 4.39 23.77
N VAL A 855 -1.01 3.25 23.13
CA VAL A 855 -2.00 3.10 22.04
C VAL A 855 -3.10 2.17 22.50
N PRO A 856 -4.39 2.53 22.34
CA PRO A 856 -5.50 1.66 22.70
C PRO A 856 -5.40 0.28 22.04
N ALA A 857 -5.49 -0.77 22.85
CA ALA A 857 -5.27 -2.15 22.40
C ALA A 857 -6.27 -3.12 23.01
N VAL A 858 -6.61 -4.18 22.25
CA VAL A 858 -7.45 -5.27 22.74
C VAL A 858 -6.61 -6.25 23.56
N THR A 859 -7.11 -6.63 24.73
CA THR A 859 -6.58 -7.77 25.48
C THR A 859 -7.69 -8.81 25.63
N SER A 860 -7.38 -10.07 25.30
CA SER A 860 -8.31 -11.17 25.54
C SER A 860 -8.60 -11.33 27.04
N GLU A 861 -9.89 -11.42 27.40
CA GLU A 861 -10.29 -11.64 28.79
C GLU A 861 -9.87 -13.02 29.33
N SER A 862 -9.67 -13.98 28.41
CA SER A 862 -9.47 -15.39 28.79
C SER A 862 -8.01 -15.84 28.83
N SER A 863 -7.06 -15.08 28.25
CA SER A 863 -5.69 -15.58 28.07
C SER A 863 -4.58 -14.60 28.42
N ASP A 864 -4.89 -13.33 28.74
CA ASP A 864 -3.89 -12.28 28.92
C ASP A 864 -2.86 -12.17 27.76
N VAL A 865 -3.27 -12.62 26.59
CA VAL A 865 -2.49 -12.61 25.35
C VAL A 865 -3.25 -11.82 24.32
N THR A 866 -2.60 -10.88 23.70
CA THR A 866 -3.12 -10.18 22.54
C THR A 866 -2.37 -10.63 21.30
N ALA A 867 -3.09 -10.86 20.23
CA ALA A 867 -2.50 -11.40 19.02
C ALA A 867 -2.20 -10.30 18.00
N GLY A 868 -0.93 -10.16 17.64
CA GLY A 868 -0.41 -9.51 16.45
C GLY A 868 -1.04 -8.15 16.07
N PRO A 869 -1.14 -7.81 14.78
CA PRO A 869 -1.61 -6.49 14.32
C PRO A 869 -3.04 -6.16 14.71
N ARG A 870 -3.70 -7.06 15.39
CA ARG A 870 -5.08 -6.98 15.86
C ARG A 870 -5.19 -6.54 17.31
N ALA A 871 -4.07 -6.26 17.93
CA ALA A 871 -4.04 -5.75 19.29
C ALA A 871 -4.41 -4.26 19.37
N LEU A 872 -4.27 -3.51 18.28
CA LEU A 872 -4.55 -2.08 18.25
C LEU A 872 -6.03 -1.82 17.93
N LEU A 873 -6.67 -0.98 18.77
CA LEU A 873 -8.04 -0.52 18.56
C LEU A 873 -8.16 0.66 17.61
N THR A 874 -7.05 1.27 17.25
CA THR A 874 -6.97 2.38 16.29
C THR A 874 -6.05 2.05 15.13
N GLY A 875 -6.33 2.62 13.96
CA GLY A 875 -5.46 2.50 12.79
C GLY A 875 -4.19 3.35 12.85
N THR A 876 -4.05 4.24 13.85
CA THR A 876 -2.88 5.12 14.03
C THR A 876 -2.06 4.73 15.23
N THR A 877 -0.76 4.97 15.17
CA THR A 877 0.22 4.62 16.22
C THR A 877 1.01 5.83 16.72
N ASP A 878 0.46 7.03 16.52
CA ASP A 878 1.15 8.30 16.80
C ASP A 878 1.60 8.45 18.25
N GLN A 879 0.93 7.76 19.18
CA GLN A 879 1.24 7.77 20.62
C GLN A 879 2.17 6.63 21.05
N ALA A 880 2.58 5.74 20.14
CA ALA A 880 3.56 4.69 20.44
C ALA A 880 4.89 5.31 20.89
N ILE A 881 5.56 4.67 21.84
CA ILE A 881 6.83 5.16 22.37
C ILE A 881 8.01 4.48 21.71
N ARG A 882 9.13 5.15 21.66
CA ARG A 882 10.38 4.59 21.09
C ARG A 882 11.37 4.17 22.17
N SER A 883 11.23 4.69 23.36
CA SER A 883 12.01 4.28 24.54
C SER A 883 11.81 2.79 24.85
N THR A 884 12.84 2.17 25.43
CA THR A 884 12.77 0.81 26.00
C THR A 884 12.39 0.78 27.46
N SER A 885 11.95 1.90 27.99
CA SER A 885 11.38 2.00 29.34
C SER A 885 10.39 3.13 29.42
N VAL A 886 9.46 2.98 30.35
CA VAL A 886 8.43 3.99 30.64
C VAL A 886 8.16 4.05 32.14
N THR A 887 8.01 5.28 32.67
CA THR A 887 7.57 5.49 34.04
C THR A 887 6.12 5.94 34.05
N LEU A 888 5.26 5.20 34.74
CA LEU A 888 3.83 5.45 34.80
C LEU A 888 3.42 5.95 36.20
N ASN A 889 2.57 6.96 36.26
CA ASN A 889 1.96 7.47 37.49
C ASN A 889 0.77 6.57 37.87
N VAL A 890 1.09 5.33 38.23
CA VAL A 890 0.15 4.27 38.60
C VAL A 890 0.59 3.68 39.92
N LYS A 891 -0.35 3.52 40.86
CA LYS A 891 -0.06 2.90 42.13
C LYS A 891 0.29 1.42 41.94
N PRO A 892 1.44 0.94 42.45
CA PRO A 892 1.81 -0.47 42.36
C PRO A 892 0.76 -1.43 42.90
N SER A 893 0.06 -1.01 43.95
CA SER A 893 -1.02 -1.80 44.58
C SER A 893 -2.23 -2.02 43.67
N ASP A 894 -2.44 -1.17 42.67
CA ASP A 894 -3.61 -1.21 41.80
C ASP A 894 -3.32 -2.02 40.51
N VAL A 895 -2.06 -2.34 40.26
CA VAL A 895 -1.66 -3.13 39.11
C VAL A 895 -2.08 -4.59 39.26
N LYS A 896 -2.79 -5.11 38.27
CA LYS A 896 -3.17 -6.51 38.16
C LYS A 896 -2.21 -7.26 37.23
N ALA A 897 -1.97 -6.72 36.03
CA ALA A 897 -1.10 -7.32 35.03
C ALA A 897 -0.45 -6.25 34.15
N TRP A 898 0.69 -6.54 33.54
CA TRP A 898 1.43 -5.63 32.68
C TRP A 898 2.17 -6.37 31.56
N GLY A 899 2.46 -5.68 30.48
CA GLY A 899 3.24 -6.20 29.37
C GLY A 899 3.56 -5.12 28.35
N VAL A 900 4.36 -5.49 27.37
CA VAL A 900 4.73 -4.63 26.24
C VAL A 900 4.71 -5.43 24.95
N HIS A 901 4.40 -4.78 23.84
CA HIS A 901 4.57 -5.32 22.50
C HIS A 901 5.21 -4.29 21.57
N ALA A 902 5.93 -4.79 20.57
CA ALA A 902 6.55 -3.96 19.55
C ALA A 902 5.59 -3.73 18.39
N ILE A 903 5.76 -2.59 17.74
CA ILE A 903 5.02 -2.16 16.55
C ILE A 903 6.04 -1.90 15.44
N ALA A 904 5.88 -2.59 14.31
CA ALA A 904 6.71 -2.41 13.12
C ALA A 904 6.27 -1.20 12.29
N PRO A 905 7.09 -0.70 11.33
CA PRO A 905 6.72 0.41 10.46
C PRO A 905 5.44 0.21 9.65
N ASP A 906 5.07 -1.03 9.35
CA ASP A 906 3.81 -1.40 8.68
C ASP A 906 2.63 -1.54 9.65
N ARG A 907 2.80 -1.13 10.91
CA ARG A 907 1.84 -1.22 12.03
C ARG A 907 1.45 -2.64 12.43
N THR A 908 2.17 -3.66 11.96
CA THR A 908 2.05 -4.99 12.56
C THR A 908 2.64 -5.00 13.96
N THR A 909 2.09 -5.80 14.85
CA THR A 909 2.53 -5.88 16.24
C THR A 909 3.03 -7.26 16.60
N SER A 910 3.98 -7.33 17.53
CA SER A 910 4.31 -8.58 18.17
C SER A 910 3.17 -9.06 19.09
N LEU A 911 3.19 -10.33 19.47
CA LEU A 911 2.29 -10.81 20.53
C LEU A 911 2.63 -10.10 21.84
N ILE A 912 1.59 -9.82 22.64
CA ILE A 912 1.76 -9.34 24.00
C ILE A 912 1.36 -10.43 25.00
N TYR A 913 2.19 -10.65 25.99
CA TYR A 913 1.92 -11.51 27.13
C TYR A 913 1.94 -10.63 28.38
N LEU A 914 0.83 -10.64 29.14
CA LEU A 914 0.74 -9.87 30.36
C LEU A 914 1.29 -10.68 31.54
N ASP A 915 2.32 -10.15 32.18
CA ASP A 915 2.81 -10.65 33.44
C ASP A 915 1.90 -10.18 34.58
N SER A 916 1.77 -10.90 35.68
CA SER A 916 0.94 -10.50 36.81
C SER A 916 1.69 -10.69 38.14
N ASN A 917 1.36 -9.85 39.13
CA ASN A 917 1.86 -10.05 40.49
C ASN A 917 1.22 -11.28 41.16
N ASP A 918 0.00 -11.61 40.73
CA ASP A 918 -0.61 -12.86 41.11
C ASP A 918 0.11 -13.93 40.28
N VAL A 919 1.18 -14.49 40.82
CA VAL A 919 1.58 -15.81 40.40
C VAL A 919 0.37 -16.67 40.69
N VAL A 920 -0.52 -16.83 39.71
CA VAL A 920 -1.35 -17.99 39.67
C VAL A 920 -0.34 -19.12 39.43
N THR A 921 0.32 -19.54 40.48
CA THR A 921 0.63 -20.94 40.64
C THR A 921 -0.75 -21.59 40.45
N GLY A 922 -1.09 -21.78 39.14
CA GLY A 922 -2.29 -22.54 38.81
C GLY A 922 -2.16 -23.80 39.61
N ILE A 923 -3.18 -24.04 40.45
CA ILE A 923 -3.23 -25.17 41.33
C ILE A 923 -2.57 -24.95 42.70
N ASP A 924 -2.95 -23.93 43.44
CA ASP A 924 -2.95 -23.98 44.89
C ASP A 924 -4.02 -24.98 45.31
N GLY A 925 -3.64 -26.20 45.54
CA GLY A 925 -4.52 -27.24 46.08
C GLY A 925 -4.22 -28.66 45.59
N ILE A 926 -3.23 -28.85 44.72
CA ILE A 926 -2.71 -30.22 44.46
C ILE A 926 -1.46 -30.38 45.29
N ASN A 927 -1.59 -31.10 46.41
CA ASN A 927 -0.45 -31.69 47.07
C ASN A 927 0.26 -32.58 46.03
N LEU A 928 1.42 -32.13 45.56
CA LEU A 928 2.31 -32.90 44.73
C LEU A 928 2.95 -34.00 45.65
N ASP A 929 2.28 -35.12 45.81
CA ASP A 929 2.96 -36.33 46.27
C ASP A 929 4.01 -36.71 45.22
N GLU A 930 5.26 -36.71 45.59
CA GLU A 930 6.43 -36.86 44.69
C GLU A 930 6.55 -38.27 44.05
N ASN A 931 5.53 -39.10 44.06
CA ASN A 931 5.67 -40.54 43.69
C ASN A 931 4.67 -41.07 42.65
N ASP A 932 4.27 -40.28 41.63
CA ASP A 932 3.36 -40.78 40.64
C ASP A 932 4.01 -41.16 39.29
N ALA A 933 5.25 -41.70 39.35
CA ALA A 933 5.89 -42.27 38.15
C ALA A 933 5.13 -43.47 37.58
N ASP A 934 4.23 -44.09 38.34
CA ASP A 934 3.42 -45.25 37.97
C ASP A 934 1.98 -44.87 37.48
N ALA A 935 1.65 -43.60 37.47
CA ALA A 935 0.33 -43.19 36.98
C ALA A 935 0.19 -43.42 35.45
N PRO A 936 -0.97 -43.85 34.96
CA PRO A 936 -1.16 -44.07 33.56
C PRO A 936 -0.97 -42.77 32.75
N VAL A 937 -0.25 -42.92 31.61
CA VAL A 937 -0.07 -41.81 30.68
C VAL A 937 -1.36 -41.57 29.91
N GLU A 938 -1.90 -40.40 29.99
CA GLU A 938 -3.06 -39.94 29.23
C GLU A 938 -2.67 -38.89 28.24
N PHE A 939 -3.34 -38.86 27.05
CA PHE A 939 -3.12 -37.80 26.04
C PHE A 939 -4.44 -37.08 25.83
N TYR A 940 -4.33 -35.75 25.66
CA TYR A 940 -5.43 -34.87 25.34
C TYR A 940 -5.07 -34.03 24.10
N ASN A 941 -6.04 -33.77 23.22
CA ASN A 941 -5.88 -32.80 22.16
C ASN A 941 -5.84 -31.37 22.75
N LEU A 942 -5.53 -30.39 21.92
CA LEU A 942 -5.44 -28.99 22.37
C LEU A 942 -6.80 -28.40 22.82
N GLN A 943 -7.93 -29.08 22.54
CA GLN A 943 -9.27 -28.75 23.03
C GLN A 943 -9.61 -29.44 24.38
N GLY A 944 -8.63 -30.12 25.00
CA GLY A 944 -8.83 -30.77 26.28
C GLY A 944 -9.57 -32.15 26.21
N GLN A 945 -9.82 -32.68 25.03
CA GLN A 945 -10.47 -33.99 24.85
C GLN A 945 -9.43 -35.10 24.93
N ARG A 946 -9.74 -36.16 25.68
CA ARG A 946 -8.87 -37.32 25.81
C ARG A 946 -8.74 -38.12 24.52
N VAL A 947 -7.50 -38.41 24.12
CA VAL A 947 -7.18 -39.16 22.91
C VAL A 947 -6.56 -40.49 23.30
N VAL A 948 -7.24 -41.61 22.93
CA VAL A 948 -6.82 -42.96 23.35
C VAL A 948 -5.62 -43.45 22.54
N ASN A 949 -5.50 -43.12 21.27
CA ASN A 949 -4.39 -43.49 20.38
C ASN A 949 -3.89 -42.24 19.64
N PRO A 950 -3.00 -41.44 20.23
CA PRO A 950 -2.47 -40.29 19.59
C PRO A 950 -1.60 -40.66 18.38
N SER A 951 -1.84 -40.01 17.25
CA SER A 951 -1.05 -40.20 16.02
C SER A 951 -0.62 -38.82 15.48
N ASN A 952 0.54 -38.77 14.86
CA ASN A 952 1.15 -37.55 14.32
C ASN A 952 0.42 -36.25 14.64
N GLY A 953 0.84 -35.54 15.71
CA GLY A 953 0.20 -34.32 16.15
C GLY A 953 0.79 -33.76 17.44
N ILE A 954 0.26 -32.65 17.91
CA ILE A 954 0.61 -32.03 19.19
C ILE A 954 -0.47 -32.36 20.19
N TYR A 955 -0.05 -32.91 21.35
CA TYR A 955 -0.93 -33.35 22.42
C TYR A 955 -0.43 -32.85 23.78
N ILE A 956 -1.34 -32.77 24.73
CA ILE A 956 -1.03 -32.61 26.13
C ILE A 956 -0.92 -34.03 26.70
N ARG A 957 0.30 -34.39 27.13
CA ARG A 957 0.58 -35.64 27.85
C ARG A 957 0.46 -35.38 29.35
N ARG A 958 -0.43 -36.15 30.00
CA ARG A 958 -0.59 -36.12 31.45
C ARG A 958 -0.15 -37.48 32.01
N GLN A 959 0.64 -37.44 33.08
CA GLN A 959 0.99 -38.60 33.88
C GLN A 959 0.95 -38.24 35.35
N GLY A 960 -0.10 -38.68 36.06
CA GLY A 960 -0.38 -38.13 37.38
C GLY A 960 -0.56 -36.62 37.35
N CYS A 961 0.22 -35.93 38.13
CA CYS A 961 0.24 -34.49 38.20
C CYS A 961 1.13 -33.80 37.12
N ASN A 962 1.97 -34.56 36.42
CA ASN A 962 2.83 -34.04 35.38
C ASN A 962 2.10 -33.84 34.06
N VAL A 963 2.02 -32.60 33.60
CA VAL A 963 1.39 -32.21 32.33
C VAL A 963 2.44 -31.61 31.44
N THR A 964 2.62 -32.18 30.23
CA THR A 964 3.61 -31.71 29.25
C THR A 964 3.01 -31.70 27.86
N LYS A 965 3.38 -30.70 27.06
CA LYS A 965 3.04 -30.66 25.65
C LYS A 965 4.02 -31.55 24.88
N VAL A 966 3.50 -32.52 24.15
CA VAL A 966 4.31 -33.47 23.40
C VAL A 966 3.88 -33.52 21.94
N ARG A 967 4.84 -33.76 21.07
CA ARG A 967 4.59 -34.07 19.66
C ARG A 967 4.80 -35.58 19.48
N ILE A 968 3.79 -36.24 18.96
CA ILE A 968 3.81 -37.68 18.64
C ILE A 968 3.94 -37.84 17.14
#